data_f13475653c3145d860f188634b387efc
#
_entry.id   f13475653c3145d860f188634b387efc
#
_cell.length_a   1.000
_cell.length_b   1.000
_cell.length_c   1.000
_cell.angle_alpha   90.00
_cell.angle_beta   90.00
_cell.angle_gamma   90.00
#
_symmetry.space_group_name_H-M   'P 1'
#
loop_
_entity.id
_entity.type
_entity.pdbx_description
1 polymer ?
#
loop_
_entity_poly.entity_id
_entity_poly.type
_entity_poly.pdbx_seq_one_letter_code
_entity_poly.pdbx_strand_id
1 'polypeptide(L)'
;NKEVRGKEKATKEEIDEIISYIEDLGKKRMLVEDIQDVIEEKLMELDKYELAKKYIVYRYTRALVRKSNTTDESILGLIRNENKELAEENSNKNTMLASTQRDYIAGEVSKDLTKRMLLPEKITKAHEEGILHFHDADYFVQPIFNCCLINIGDMLDNGTVMNGKMIETPKSFQVACTVTTQIIAAVASNQYGGQSVDIKHLGKYLRRSHDKIKKRLTEKYGGKLHKNIIEDMVNDRVKEELSAGIQTIQYQINTLMTTNGQSPFVTLFLHLEPEDEYINENAMIIEEILKQRIQGIKNEVGVYVTPAFPKLVYVLDEHNCLKGGKYDYLTKLAVKCSAKRMYPDYISAKKMREIYEGNVFSPMGCRSFLIPWKDENGQYKFEGRFNQGVVSINLPQIGILAQGDEEKFWKLLDERLELCKEALMCRHYSLLGTSSDISPIHWQNGAIARLKKGEKIDKYLKDGYSTLSLGYIGVYETTMLVKGVSHTTEEGEKFAVKLMKYLRKACDTWKKETHLGFALYGTPAESLCYRFARIDKERFGSIKDVTDKGFYTNSYHVDVREKIDAFSKLKFESEFQPLSSGGAISYIEVPNMKNNLEALEEVVKFIYDNIQYAEFNTKSDYCQVCGYDGEMIINDKNEWECPQCGNKDHNKMNVVRRTCGYLGENFWNVGKTKEIKSRVLHL
;
A
#
# COMPACT_ATOMS: atom_id res chain seq x y z
N ASN A 1 -25.06 -44.36 -2.72
CA ASN A 1 -25.51 -45.76 -2.87
C ASN A 1 -25.30 -46.38 -4.26
N LYS A 2 -25.35 -45.62 -5.34
CA LYS A 2 -25.17 -46.18 -6.72
C LYS A 2 -23.73 -46.64 -6.99
N GLU A 3 -22.78 -46.08 -6.30
CA GLU A 3 -21.36 -46.28 -6.54
C GLU A 3 -20.65 -47.26 -5.59
N VAL A 4 -21.38 -47.84 -4.63
CA VAL A 4 -20.92 -48.87 -3.70
C VAL A 4 -21.69 -50.13 -3.86
N ARG A 5 -21.15 -51.30 -3.43
CA ARG A 5 -21.76 -52.62 -3.60
C ARG A 5 -21.91 -53.32 -2.24
N GLY A 6 -22.87 -54.26 -2.19
CA GLY A 6 -23.07 -55.15 -1.03
C GLY A 6 -23.41 -54.41 0.26
N LYS A 7 -22.75 -54.79 1.34
CA LYS A 7 -22.97 -54.28 2.70
C LYS A 7 -22.63 -52.79 2.88
N GLU A 8 -21.87 -52.22 1.95
CA GLU A 8 -21.52 -50.79 1.96
C GLU A 8 -22.68 -49.89 1.49
N LYS A 9 -23.76 -50.44 0.90
CA LYS A 9 -24.94 -49.66 0.58
C LYS A 9 -25.73 -49.38 1.86
N ALA A 10 -26.09 -48.11 2.05
CA ALA A 10 -27.04 -47.77 3.08
C ALA A 10 -28.45 -48.29 2.70
N THR A 11 -29.09 -48.95 3.63
CA THR A 11 -30.48 -49.41 3.49
C THR A 11 -31.43 -48.23 3.63
N LYS A 12 -32.74 -48.49 3.36
CA LYS A 12 -33.73 -47.42 3.53
C LYS A 12 -33.90 -47.07 5.00
N GLU A 13 -33.89 -48.08 5.87
CA GLU A 13 -34.00 -47.93 7.33
C GLU A 13 -32.84 -47.08 7.88
N GLU A 14 -31.59 -47.33 7.44
CA GLU A 14 -30.42 -46.54 7.84
C GLU A 14 -30.48 -45.10 7.32
N ILE A 15 -31.05 -44.85 6.14
CA ILE A 15 -31.27 -43.51 5.62
C ILE A 15 -32.34 -42.77 6.44
N ASP A 16 -33.45 -43.47 6.75
CA ASP A 16 -34.52 -42.89 7.55
C ASP A 16 -34.04 -42.58 8.98
N GLU A 17 -33.13 -43.38 9.55
CA GLU A 17 -32.48 -43.13 10.84
C GLU A 17 -31.63 -41.84 10.78
N ILE A 18 -30.83 -41.63 9.74
CA ILE A 18 -30.05 -40.40 9.56
C ILE A 18 -30.96 -39.17 9.45
N ILE A 19 -32.06 -39.28 8.69
CA ILE A 19 -33.04 -38.20 8.53
C ILE A 19 -33.69 -37.86 9.87
N SER A 20 -34.17 -38.85 10.61
CA SER A 20 -34.79 -38.67 11.93
C SER A 20 -33.80 -38.01 12.91
N TYR A 21 -32.55 -38.43 12.89
CA TYR A 21 -31.52 -37.82 13.73
C TYR A 21 -31.32 -36.32 13.42
N ILE A 22 -31.30 -35.94 12.14
CA ILE A 22 -31.17 -34.53 11.72
C ILE A 22 -32.40 -33.72 12.17
N GLU A 23 -33.60 -34.30 12.08
CA GLU A 23 -34.86 -33.68 12.52
C GLU A 23 -34.89 -33.50 14.04
N ASP A 24 -34.42 -34.50 14.80
CA ASP A 24 -34.36 -34.52 16.26
C ASP A 24 -33.34 -33.52 16.85
N LEU A 25 -32.40 -33.00 16.06
CA LEU A 25 -31.51 -31.90 16.49
C LEU A 25 -32.28 -30.62 16.82
N GLY A 26 -33.58 -30.54 16.47
CA GLY A 26 -34.50 -29.46 16.90
C GLY A 26 -34.15 -28.06 16.42
N LYS A 27 -33.23 -27.91 15.50
CA LYS A 27 -32.82 -26.61 14.94
C LYS A 27 -33.81 -26.15 13.88
N LYS A 28 -34.45 -24.99 14.07
CA LYS A 28 -35.38 -24.41 13.09
C LYS A 28 -34.73 -24.07 11.74
N ARG A 29 -33.41 -23.90 11.69
CA ARG A 29 -32.58 -23.69 10.50
C ARG A 29 -31.21 -24.31 10.71
N MET A 30 -30.71 -25.05 9.74
CA MET A 30 -29.37 -25.59 9.69
C MET A 30 -28.71 -25.15 8.37
N LEU A 31 -27.41 -24.89 8.38
CA LEU A 31 -26.66 -24.73 7.15
C LEU A 31 -26.60 -26.08 6.42
N VAL A 32 -26.56 -26.03 5.09
CA VAL A 32 -26.46 -27.25 4.27
C VAL A 32 -25.19 -28.03 4.60
N GLU A 33 -24.12 -27.31 4.90
CA GLU A 33 -22.82 -27.89 5.28
C GLU A 33 -22.92 -28.65 6.61
N ASP A 34 -23.58 -28.09 7.63
CA ASP A 34 -23.81 -28.79 8.92
C ASP A 34 -24.60 -30.08 8.74
N ILE A 35 -25.59 -30.06 7.85
CA ILE A 35 -26.41 -31.29 7.52
C ILE A 35 -25.50 -32.33 6.86
N GLN A 36 -24.61 -31.91 5.97
CA GLN A 36 -23.68 -32.79 5.27
C GLN A 36 -22.65 -33.41 6.21
N ASP A 37 -22.16 -32.63 7.20
CA ASP A 37 -21.25 -33.12 8.23
C ASP A 37 -21.92 -34.23 9.06
N VAL A 38 -23.15 -34.02 9.48
CA VAL A 38 -23.95 -35.02 10.20
C VAL A 38 -24.13 -36.29 9.38
N ILE A 39 -24.39 -36.18 8.07
CA ILE A 39 -24.53 -37.35 7.19
C ILE A 39 -23.21 -38.15 7.12
N GLU A 40 -22.07 -37.45 7.02
CA GLU A 40 -20.75 -38.11 7.00
C GLU A 40 -20.48 -38.87 8.30
N GLU A 41 -20.70 -38.21 9.45
CA GLU A 41 -20.53 -38.84 10.77
C GLU A 41 -21.43 -40.07 10.93
N LYS A 42 -22.73 -39.95 10.58
CA LYS A 42 -23.66 -41.06 10.67
C LYS A 42 -23.34 -42.21 9.75
N LEU A 43 -22.87 -41.96 8.53
CA LEU A 43 -22.43 -43.02 7.64
C LEU A 43 -21.23 -43.78 8.21
N MET A 44 -20.32 -43.11 8.94
CA MET A 44 -19.20 -43.73 9.63
C MET A 44 -19.65 -44.53 10.85
N GLU A 45 -20.60 -44.01 11.64
CA GLU A 45 -21.18 -44.71 12.78
C GLU A 45 -21.92 -46.00 12.38
N LEU A 46 -22.52 -46.03 11.18
CA LEU A 46 -23.16 -47.20 10.59
C LEU A 46 -22.22 -48.15 9.86
N ASP A 47 -20.90 -48.00 10.07
CA ASP A 47 -19.85 -48.80 9.42
C ASP A 47 -19.90 -48.79 7.88
N LYS A 48 -20.42 -47.70 7.28
CA LYS A 48 -20.49 -47.52 5.81
C LYS A 48 -19.29 -46.72 5.27
N TYR A 49 -18.09 -47.13 5.61
CA TYR A 49 -16.86 -46.36 5.35
C TYR A 49 -16.63 -46.05 3.87
N GLU A 50 -16.86 -47.02 2.97
CA GLU A 50 -16.69 -46.78 1.53
C GLU A 50 -17.72 -45.82 0.97
N LEU A 51 -18.96 -45.85 1.51
CA LEU A 51 -20.01 -44.90 1.13
C LEU A 51 -19.71 -43.52 1.68
N ALA A 52 -19.29 -43.40 2.93
CA ALA A 52 -18.86 -42.15 3.55
C ALA A 52 -17.72 -41.50 2.78
N LYS A 53 -16.66 -42.26 2.45
CA LYS A 53 -15.52 -41.81 1.65
C LYS A 53 -15.96 -41.28 0.28
N LYS A 54 -16.83 -41.98 -0.41
CA LYS A 54 -17.35 -41.52 -1.70
C LYS A 54 -18.24 -40.29 -1.57
N TYR A 55 -18.99 -40.18 -0.49
CA TYR A 55 -19.80 -39.03 -0.20
C TYR A 55 -18.96 -37.78 0.07
N ILE A 56 -17.89 -37.92 0.88
CA ILE A 56 -16.89 -36.86 1.14
C ILE A 56 -16.26 -36.38 -0.16
N VAL A 57 -15.77 -37.32 -1.01
CA VAL A 57 -15.18 -36.97 -2.30
C VAL A 57 -16.19 -36.28 -3.22
N TYR A 58 -17.43 -36.79 -3.28
CA TYR A 58 -18.51 -36.15 -4.04
C TYR A 58 -18.80 -34.72 -3.54
N ARG A 59 -18.95 -34.56 -2.23
CA ARG A 59 -19.15 -33.24 -1.60
C ARG A 59 -18.02 -32.26 -1.92
N TYR A 60 -16.76 -32.71 -1.75
CA TYR A 60 -15.59 -31.96 -2.09
C TYR A 60 -15.56 -31.53 -3.56
N THR A 61 -15.82 -32.47 -4.47
CA THR A 61 -15.89 -32.19 -5.91
C THR A 61 -17.00 -31.17 -6.22
N ARG A 62 -18.19 -31.30 -5.61
CA ARG A 62 -19.29 -30.33 -5.80
C ARG A 62 -18.98 -28.97 -5.21
N ALA A 63 -18.27 -28.89 -4.08
CA ALA A 63 -17.79 -27.63 -3.51
C ALA A 63 -16.77 -26.95 -4.43
N LEU A 64 -15.87 -27.72 -5.04
CA LEU A 64 -14.93 -27.21 -6.05
C LEU A 64 -15.65 -26.65 -7.28
N VAL A 65 -16.63 -27.38 -7.81
CA VAL A 65 -17.44 -26.94 -8.96
C VAL A 65 -18.22 -25.65 -8.62
N ARG A 66 -18.81 -25.56 -7.42
CA ARG A 66 -19.50 -24.33 -6.99
C ARG A 66 -18.55 -23.14 -6.88
N LYS A 67 -17.34 -23.36 -6.35
CA LYS A 67 -16.30 -22.30 -6.24
C LYS A 67 -15.78 -21.88 -7.63
N SER A 68 -15.58 -22.81 -8.56
CA SER A 68 -15.17 -22.47 -9.93
C SER A 68 -16.26 -21.68 -10.68
N ASN A 69 -17.54 -22.03 -10.49
CA ASN A 69 -18.64 -21.28 -11.09
C ASN A 69 -18.70 -19.83 -10.60
N THR A 70 -18.42 -19.57 -9.30
CA THR A 70 -18.35 -18.21 -8.76
C THR A 70 -17.16 -17.42 -9.35
N THR A 71 -16.05 -18.06 -9.62
CA THR A 71 -14.89 -17.43 -10.28
C THR A 71 -15.20 -17.10 -11.75
N ASP A 72 -15.84 -18.03 -12.47
CA ASP A 72 -16.28 -17.82 -13.85
C ASP A 72 -17.30 -16.69 -13.95
N GLU A 73 -18.26 -16.61 -13.03
CA GLU A 73 -19.24 -15.49 -12.94
C GLU A 73 -18.55 -14.15 -12.66
N SER A 74 -17.56 -14.13 -11.77
CA SER A 74 -16.77 -12.93 -11.46
C SER A 74 -16.02 -12.44 -12.69
N ILE A 75 -15.38 -13.35 -13.44
CA ILE A 75 -14.63 -13.04 -14.67
C ILE A 75 -15.60 -12.55 -15.77
N LEU A 76 -16.71 -13.24 -15.99
CA LEU A 76 -17.70 -12.83 -16.98
C LEU A 76 -18.33 -11.48 -16.66
N GLY A 77 -18.64 -11.23 -15.38
CA GLY A 77 -19.11 -9.94 -14.89
C GLY A 77 -18.10 -8.81 -15.11
N LEU A 78 -16.81 -9.09 -14.94
CA LEU A 78 -15.75 -8.14 -15.25
C LEU A 78 -15.70 -7.79 -16.74
N ILE A 79 -15.70 -8.82 -17.62
CA ILE A 79 -15.66 -8.64 -19.08
C ILE A 79 -16.87 -7.84 -19.58
N ARG A 80 -18.04 -8.05 -18.97
CA ARG A 80 -19.28 -7.32 -19.30
C ARG A 80 -19.40 -5.95 -18.63
N ASN A 81 -18.43 -5.57 -17.79
CA ASN A 81 -18.46 -4.36 -16.92
C ASN A 81 -19.67 -4.32 -15.96
N GLU A 82 -20.11 -5.49 -15.50
CA GLU A 82 -21.22 -5.67 -14.56
C GLU A 82 -20.73 -5.86 -13.11
N ASN A 83 -19.45 -6.25 -12.90
CA ASN A 83 -18.84 -6.47 -11.60
C ASN A 83 -18.24 -5.16 -11.04
N LYS A 84 -19.09 -4.32 -10.45
CA LYS A 84 -18.68 -3.04 -9.87
C LYS A 84 -17.72 -3.20 -8.67
N GLU A 85 -17.90 -4.23 -7.85
CA GLU A 85 -17.05 -4.46 -6.67
C GLU A 85 -15.58 -4.66 -7.09
N LEU A 86 -15.35 -5.48 -8.11
CA LEU A 86 -14.01 -5.70 -8.65
C LEU A 86 -13.49 -4.47 -9.40
N ALA A 87 -14.35 -3.79 -10.15
CA ALA A 87 -13.96 -2.58 -10.89
C ALA A 87 -13.52 -1.43 -9.97
N GLU A 88 -14.06 -1.35 -8.76
CA GLU A 88 -13.79 -0.31 -7.77
C GLU A 88 -12.80 -0.77 -6.67
N GLU A 89 -12.16 -1.93 -6.83
CA GLU A 89 -11.21 -2.48 -5.85
C GLU A 89 -9.93 -1.63 -5.75
N ASN A 90 -9.47 -1.08 -6.87
CA ASN A 90 -8.27 -0.23 -6.95
C ASN A 90 -8.55 1.01 -7.81
N SER A 91 -8.53 2.17 -7.17
CA SER A 91 -8.80 3.47 -7.80
C SER A 91 -7.76 3.92 -8.84
N ASN A 92 -6.66 3.21 -9.02
CA ASN A 92 -5.64 3.48 -10.05
C ASN A 92 -5.69 2.51 -11.23
N LYS A 93 -6.64 1.57 -11.26
CA LYS A 93 -6.85 0.62 -12.33
C LYS A 93 -8.14 0.93 -13.10
N ASN A 94 -8.04 1.14 -14.41
CA ASN A 94 -9.21 1.34 -15.27
C ASN A 94 -9.63 0.01 -15.92
N THR A 95 -10.68 -0.60 -15.39
CA THR A 95 -11.20 -1.91 -15.84
C THR A 95 -11.82 -1.91 -17.23
N MET A 96 -12.01 -0.75 -17.86
CA MET A 96 -12.44 -0.65 -19.27
C MET A 96 -11.31 -1.00 -20.24
N LEU A 97 -10.06 -0.96 -19.81
CA LEU A 97 -8.90 -1.25 -20.64
C LEU A 97 -8.63 -2.75 -20.73
N ALA A 98 -8.43 -3.29 -21.93
CA ALA A 98 -8.19 -4.71 -22.16
C ALA A 98 -6.95 -5.25 -21.41
N SER A 99 -5.89 -4.44 -21.25
CA SER A 99 -4.70 -4.79 -20.47
C SER A 99 -5.02 -4.96 -18.99
N THR A 100 -5.81 -4.05 -18.42
CA THR A 100 -6.25 -4.11 -17.02
C THR A 100 -7.22 -5.27 -16.79
N GLN A 101 -8.17 -5.52 -17.70
CA GLN A 101 -9.06 -6.68 -17.63
C GLN A 101 -8.28 -7.99 -17.60
N ARG A 102 -7.22 -8.10 -18.43
CA ARG A 102 -6.37 -9.29 -18.47
C ARG A 102 -5.64 -9.54 -17.15
N ASP A 103 -5.15 -8.50 -16.49
CA ASP A 103 -4.54 -8.59 -15.15
C ASP A 103 -5.58 -9.03 -14.11
N TYR A 104 -6.77 -8.45 -14.11
CA TYR A 104 -7.86 -8.86 -13.21
C TYR A 104 -8.33 -10.30 -13.42
N ILE A 105 -8.42 -10.78 -14.66
CA ILE A 105 -8.75 -12.18 -14.96
C ILE A 105 -7.69 -13.10 -14.35
N ALA A 106 -6.40 -12.79 -14.55
CA ALA A 106 -5.31 -13.54 -13.93
C ALA A 106 -5.39 -13.49 -12.40
N GLY A 107 -5.71 -12.32 -11.85
CA GLY A 107 -5.90 -12.12 -10.42
C GLY A 107 -7.03 -12.96 -9.82
N GLU A 108 -8.19 -13.00 -10.45
CA GLU A 108 -9.34 -13.81 -9.99
C GLU A 108 -9.02 -15.32 -9.99
N VAL A 109 -8.39 -15.82 -11.05
CA VAL A 109 -7.92 -17.21 -11.11
C VAL A 109 -6.89 -17.47 -9.99
N SER A 110 -5.95 -16.56 -9.78
CA SER A 110 -4.94 -16.69 -8.72
C SER A 110 -5.55 -16.64 -7.32
N LYS A 111 -6.52 -15.75 -7.05
CA LYS A 111 -7.27 -15.70 -5.78
C LYS A 111 -7.97 -17.03 -5.49
N ASP A 112 -8.60 -17.63 -6.49
CA ASP A 112 -9.28 -18.91 -6.34
C ASP A 112 -8.30 -20.05 -6.03
N LEU A 113 -7.20 -20.15 -6.80
CA LEU A 113 -6.15 -21.15 -6.53
C LEU A 113 -5.50 -20.95 -5.15
N THR A 114 -5.22 -19.73 -4.77
CA THR A 114 -4.65 -19.39 -3.46
C THR A 114 -5.54 -19.91 -2.33
N LYS A 115 -6.84 -19.63 -2.38
CA LYS A 115 -7.80 -20.01 -1.34
C LYS A 115 -8.07 -21.51 -1.30
N ARG A 116 -8.14 -22.15 -2.45
CA ARG A 116 -8.51 -23.57 -2.54
C ARG A 116 -7.34 -24.53 -2.34
N MET A 117 -6.11 -24.13 -2.74
CA MET A 117 -5.00 -25.05 -2.88
C MET A 117 -3.73 -24.69 -2.11
N LEU A 118 -3.48 -23.40 -1.89
CA LEU A 118 -2.19 -22.95 -1.39
C LEU A 118 -2.22 -22.54 0.08
N LEU A 119 -3.34 -21.98 0.56
CA LEU A 119 -3.50 -21.62 1.97
C LEU A 119 -4.10 -22.77 2.78
N PRO A 120 -3.71 -22.94 4.05
CA PRO A 120 -4.41 -23.82 4.98
C PRO A 120 -5.88 -23.43 5.09
N GLU A 121 -6.77 -24.41 5.18
CA GLU A 121 -8.23 -24.19 5.23
C GLU A 121 -8.64 -23.18 6.32
N LYS A 122 -8.04 -23.28 7.51
CA LYS A 122 -8.31 -22.35 8.61
C LYS A 122 -7.95 -20.90 8.30
N ILE A 123 -6.90 -20.67 7.50
CA ILE A 123 -6.50 -19.32 7.08
C ILE A 123 -7.46 -18.79 6.01
N THR A 124 -7.83 -19.65 5.05
CA THR A 124 -8.85 -19.30 4.05
C THR A 124 -10.17 -18.93 4.73
N LYS A 125 -10.64 -19.75 5.67
CA LYS A 125 -11.87 -19.49 6.45
C LYS A 125 -11.75 -18.18 7.25
N ALA A 126 -10.63 -17.96 7.94
CA ALA A 126 -10.39 -16.71 8.68
C ALA A 126 -10.40 -15.48 7.77
N HIS A 127 -9.87 -15.60 6.56
CA HIS A 127 -9.94 -14.53 5.56
C HIS A 127 -11.38 -14.29 5.08
N GLU A 128 -12.11 -15.33 4.74
CA GLU A 128 -13.51 -15.23 4.25
C GLU A 128 -14.46 -14.68 5.32
N GLU A 129 -14.28 -15.07 6.57
CA GLU A 129 -15.07 -14.61 7.72
C GLU A 129 -14.66 -13.20 8.21
N GLY A 130 -13.68 -12.56 7.59
CA GLY A 130 -13.22 -11.24 7.97
C GLY A 130 -12.48 -11.18 9.31
N ILE A 131 -11.98 -12.30 9.81
CA ILE A 131 -11.13 -12.37 11.01
C ILE A 131 -9.79 -11.70 10.77
N LEU A 132 -9.23 -12.01 9.61
CA LEU A 132 -8.03 -11.40 9.07
C LEU A 132 -8.20 -11.12 7.56
N HIS A 133 -7.29 -10.35 7.00
CA HIS A 133 -7.17 -10.19 5.55
C HIS A 133 -5.79 -10.62 5.10
N PHE A 134 -5.74 -11.65 4.27
CA PHE A 134 -4.54 -12.05 3.56
C PHE A 134 -4.44 -11.18 2.31
N HIS A 135 -3.56 -10.15 2.36
CA HIS A 135 -3.43 -9.19 1.26
C HIS A 135 -2.92 -9.84 -0.01
N ASP A 136 -3.27 -9.28 -1.16
CA ASP A 136 -2.71 -9.63 -2.47
C ASP A 136 -2.73 -11.16 -2.75
N ALA A 137 -3.85 -11.82 -2.44
CA ALA A 137 -4.05 -13.25 -2.73
C ALA A 137 -4.06 -13.54 -4.24
N ASP A 138 -4.33 -12.52 -5.05
CA ASP A 138 -4.28 -12.51 -6.50
C ASP A 138 -2.87 -12.63 -7.09
N TYR A 139 -1.83 -12.38 -6.29
CA TYR A 139 -0.43 -12.55 -6.69
C TYR A 139 0.30 -13.70 -5.96
N PHE A 140 -0.37 -14.37 -5.00
CA PHE A 140 0.27 -15.35 -4.12
C PHE A 140 0.68 -16.66 -4.81
N VAL A 141 0.08 -16.98 -5.95
CA VAL A 141 0.44 -18.17 -6.76
C VAL A 141 1.90 -18.10 -7.26
N GLN A 142 2.40 -16.88 -7.46
CA GLN A 142 3.76 -16.64 -7.92
C GLN A 142 4.68 -16.30 -6.74
N PRO A 143 5.93 -16.80 -6.71
CA PRO A 143 6.87 -16.49 -5.65
C PRO A 143 7.50 -15.11 -5.83
N ILE A 144 6.66 -14.09 -5.77
CA ILE A 144 7.01 -12.66 -5.81
C ILE A 144 6.64 -12.00 -4.48
N PHE A 145 7.20 -10.84 -4.21
CA PHE A 145 7.04 -10.13 -2.95
C PHE A 145 6.29 -8.80 -3.15
N ASN A 146 5.95 -8.14 -2.03
CA ASN A 146 5.12 -6.95 -2.03
C ASN A 146 5.88 -5.69 -2.51
N CYS A 147 6.71 -5.09 -1.67
CA CYS A 147 7.32 -3.78 -1.89
C CYS A 147 8.83 -3.84 -1.71
N CYS A 148 9.58 -2.92 -2.36
CA CYS A 148 11.02 -2.81 -2.17
C CYS A 148 11.54 -1.37 -2.18
N LEU A 149 12.73 -1.19 -1.61
CA LEU A 149 13.61 -0.04 -1.86
C LEU A 149 14.60 -0.43 -2.95
N ILE A 150 14.49 0.15 -4.13
CA ILE A 150 15.39 -0.16 -5.24
C ILE A 150 16.79 0.32 -4.92
N ASN A 151 17.80 -0.52 -5.06
CA ASN A 151 19.18 -0.11 -5.01
C ASN A 151 19.59 0.55 -6.33
N ILE A 152 18.99 1.71 -6.59
CA ILE A 152 19.17 2.45 -7.85
C ILE A 152 20.61 2.91 -8.02
N GLY A 153 21.30 3.22 -6.93
CA GLY A 153 22.70 3.60 -6.94
C GLY A 153 23.57 2.50 -7.55
N ASP A 154 23.44 1.28 -7.09
CA ASP A 154 24.18 0.13 -7.64
C ASP A 154 23.85 -0.12 -9.12
N MET A 155 22.56 -0.04 -9.49
CA MET A 155 22.13 -0.30 -10.88
C MET A 155 22.65 0.75 -11.86
N LEU A 156 22.73 2.01 -11.45
CA LEU A 156 23.27 3.09 -12.29
C LEU A 156 24.80 3.06 -12.33
N ASP A 157 25.48 2.71 -11.22
CA ASP A 157 26.94 2.73 -11.16
C ASP A 157 27.59 1.52 -11.82
N ASN A 158 27.03 0.35 -11.61
CA ASN A 158 27.58 -0.91 -12.11
C ASN A 158 26.87 -1.42 -13.37
N GLY A 159 25.90 -0.64 -13.85
CA GLY A 159 25.04 -1.07 -14.94
C GLY A 159 24.01 -2.11 -14.53
N THR A 160 23.09 -2.42 -15.41
CA THR A 160 22.02 -3.40 -15.19
C THR A 160 21.70 -4.13 -16.50
N VAL A 161 20.89 -5.20 -16.42
CA VAL A 161 20.41 -5.92 -17.60
C VAL A 161 18.89 -5.87 -17.63
N MET A 162 18.33 -5.47 -18.77
CA MET A 162 16.89 -5.49 -19.01
C MET A 162 16.59 -6.18 -20.35
N ASN A 163 15.68 -7.15 -20.34
CA ASN A 163 15.35 -7.96 -21.53
C ASN A 163 16.58 -8.53 -22.26
N GLY A 164 17.58 -8.99 -21.48
CA GLY A 164 18.81 -9.57 -22.02
C GLY A 164 19.76 -8.56 -22.67
N LYS A 165 19.55 -7.27 -22.47
CA LYS A 165 20.42 -6.18 -22.98
C LYS A 165 21.13 -5.50 -21.81
N MET A 166 22.44 -5.37 -21.92
CA MET A 166 23.26 -4.64 -20.96
C MET A 166 23.02 -3.14 -21.11
N ILE A 167 22.76 -2.48 -19.99
CA ILE A 167 22.69 -1.03 -19.86
C ILE A 167 23.88 -0.58 -19.02
N GLU A 168 24.79 0.12 -19.66
CA GLU A 168 26.00 0.64 -19.02
C GLU A 168 25.69 1.84 -18.14
N THR A 169 26.63 2.20 -17.26
CA THR A 169 26.62 3.40 -16.44
C THR A 169 26.30 4.66 -17.27
N PRO A 170 25.26 5.43 -16.91
CA PRO A 170 24.92 6.67 -17.62
C PRO A 170 26.07 7.69 -17.63
N LYS A 171 26.23 8.37 -18.74
CA LYS A 171 27.27 9.42 -18.95
C LYS A 171 26.71 10.85 -18.88
N SER A 172 25.41 11.00 -18.59
CA SER A 172 24.73 12.29 -18.44
C SER A 172 23.48 12.15 -17.57
N PHE A 173 22.99 13.28 -17.08
CA PHE A 173 21.79 13.32 -16.24
C PHE A 173 20.54 12.85 -17.00
N GLN A 174 20.36 13.32 -18.24
CA GLN A 174 19.21 12.91 -19.08
C GLN A 174 19.16 11.38 -19.27
N VAL A 175 20.31 10.74 -19.52
CA VAL A 175 20.37 9.29 -19.67
C VAL A 175 20.11 8.59 -18.36
N ALA A 176 20.64 9.10 -17.24
CA ALA A 176 20.36 8.55 -15.91
C ALA A 176 18.85 8.58 -15.57
N CYS A 177 18.17 9.67 -15.86
CA CYS A 177 16.72 9.79 -15.69
C CYS A 177 15.96 8.75 -16.56
N THR A 178 16.36 8.59 -17.82
CA THR A 178 15.73 7.60 -18.73
C THR A 178 15.94 6.17 -18.22
N VAL A 179 17.16 5.81 -17.83
CA VAL A 179 17.46 4.47 -17.28
C VAL A 179 16.71 4.23 -15.99
N THR A 180 16.62 5.23 -15.11
CA THR A 180 15.84 5.15 -13.87
C THR A 180 14.39 4.81 -14.15
N THR A 181 13.74 5.44 -15.11
CA THR A 181 12.34 5.14 -15.45
C THR A 181 12.15 3.74 -16.04
N GLN A 182 13.12 3.26 -16.84
CA GLN A 182 13.11 1.89 -17.34
C GLN A 182 13.26 0.85 -16.21
N ILE A 183 14.15 1.13 -15.24
CA ILE A 183 14.30 0.29 -14.04
C ILE A 183 13.00 0.25 -13.25
N ILE A 184 12.37 1.42 -12.99
CA ILE A 184 11.09 1.53 -12.29
C ILE A 184 10.01 0.67 -12.96
N ALA A 185 9.88 0.75 -14.29
CA ALA A 185 8.91 -0.04 -15.05
C ALA A 185 9.18 -1.55 -14.99
N ALA A 186 10.47 -1.94 -15.09
CA ALA A 186 10.88 -3.34 -15.01
C ALA A 186 10.65 -3.93 -13.61
N VAL A 187 10.97 -3.19 -12.55
CA VAL A 187 10.73 -3.60 -11.16
C VAL A 187 9.23 -3.70 -10.89
N ALA A 188 8.44 -2.69 -11.24
CA ALA A 188 6.99 -2.68 -11.05
C ALA A 188 6.27 -3.86 -11.74
N SER A 189 6.83 -4.36 -12.85
CA SER A 189 6.27 -5.51 -13.58
C SER A 189 6.64 -6.87 -12.97
N ASN A 190 7.48 -6.91 -11.93
CA ASN A 190 7.96 -8.13 -11.30
C ASN A 190 7.67 -8.22 -9.79
N GLN A 191 6.86 -7.32 -9.26
CA GLN A 191 6.32 -7.32 -7.89
C GLN A 191 4.88 -6.79 -7.91
N TYR A 192 4.15 -6.93 -6.80
CA TYR A 192 2.74 -6.51 -6.79
C TYR A 192 2.47 -5.21 -6.02
N GLY A 193 3.37 -4.79 -5.14
CA GLY A 193 3.23 -3.56 -4.37
C GLY A 193 4.11 -2.42 -4.89
N GLY A 194 4.31 -1.40 -4.05
CA GLY A 194 5.05 -0.20 -4.39
C GLY A 194 6.56 -0.35 -4.32
N GLN A 195 7.24 0.57 -4.93
CA GLN A 195 8.70 0.70 -4.92
C GLN A 195 9.10 2.13 -4.62
N SER A 196 10.31 2.32 -4.13
CA SER A 196 10.84 3.66 -3.89
C SER A 196 12.25 3.82 -4.46
N VAL A 197 12.50 5.03 -4.95
CA VAL A 197 13.78 5.46 -5.49
C VAL A 197 14.25 6.68 -4.70
N ASP A 198 15.47 6.63 -4.16
CA ASP A 198 16.11 7.80 -3.57
C ASP A 198 16.79 8.62 -4.67
N ILE A 199 16.36 9.87 -4.80
CA ILE A 199 16.86 10.77 -5.86
C ILE A 199 18.31 11.22 -5.63
N LYS A 200 18.85 11.03 -4.43
CA LYS A 200 20.25 11.41 -4.12
C LYS A 200 21.26 10.78 -5.09
N HIS A 201 20.95 9.60 -5.61
CA HIS A 201 21.82 8.92 -6.57
C HIS A 201 21.89 9.58 -7.95
N LEU A 202 21.02 10.56 -8.23
CA LEU A 202 21.00 11.29 -9.50
C LEU A 202 21.94 12.51 -9.50
N GLY A 203 22.26 13.07 -8.33
CA GLY A 203 23.08 14.28 -8.19
C GLY A 203 24.44 14.17 -8.87
N LYS A 204 25.14 13.04 -8.73
CA LYS A 204 26.42 12.79 -9.38
C LYS A 204 26.36 12.82 -10.92
N TYR A 205 25.22 12.41 -11.50
CA TYR A 205 25.04 12.46 -12.96
C TYR A 205 24.79 13.88 -13.45
N LEU A 206 24.14 14.73 -12.62
CA LEU A 206 24.00 16.15 -12.91
C LEU A 206 25.38 16.85 -12.87
N ARG A 207 26.23 16.53 -11.87
CA ARG A 207 27.61 16.97 -11.80
C ARG A 207 28.41 16.55 -13.04
N ARG A 208 28.30 15.28 -13.47
CA ARG A 208 28.93 14.76 -14.70
C ARG A 208 28.49 15.53 -15.94
N SER A 209 27.20 15.85 -16.06
CA SER A 209 26.69 16.66 -17.17
C SER A 209 27.24 18.06 -17.14
N HIS A 210 27.26 18.72 -15.98
CA HIS A 210 27.88 20.03 -15.79
C HIS A 210 29.35 20.04 -16.29
N ASP A 211 30.17 19.11 -15.82
CA ASP A 211 31.58 19.05 -16.14
C ASP A 211 31.82 18.77 -17.64
N LYS A 212 31.03 17.90 -18.24
CA LYS A 212 31.05 17.61 -19.67
C LYS A 212 30.68 18.83 -20.53
N ILE A 213 29.62 19.55 -20.13
CA ILE A 213 29.16 20.77 -20.80
C ILE A 213 30.23 21.85 -20.67
N LYS A 214 30.76 22.07 -19.47
CA LYS A 214 31.82 23.05 -19.19
C LYS A 214 33.06 22.78 -20.02
N LYS A 215 33.54 21.53 -20.05
CA LYS A 215 34.70 21.14 -20.87
C LYS A 215 34.45 21.45 -22.34
N ARG A 216 33.32 21.03 -22.90
CA ARG A 216 32.96 21.24 -24.31
C ARG A 216 32.87 22.73 -24.69
N LEU A 217 32.27 23.55 -23.83
CA LEU A 217 32.13 24.99 -24.06
C LEU A 217 33.45 25.70 -23.93
N THR A 218 34.30 25.33 -22.97
CA THR A 218 35.63 25.87 -22.78
C THR A 218 36.54 25.52 -23.97
N GLU A 219 36.51 24.27 -24.47
CA GLU A 219 37.26 23.87 -25.68
C GLU A 219 36.80 24.63 -26.92
N LYS A 220 35.50 24.89 -27.06
CA LYS A 220 34.96 25.58 -28.25
C LYS A 220 35.12 27.10 -28.22
N TYR A 221 35.01 27.71 -27.05
CA TYR A 221 34.93 29.17 -26.89
C TYR A 221 36.01 29.75 -25.97
N GLY A 222 36.81 28.91 -25.28
CA GLY A 222 37.94 29.38 -24.46
C GLY A 222 38.93 30.21 -25.30
N GLY A 223 39.25 31.41 -24.85
CA GLY A 223 40.03 32.38 -25.61
C GLY A 223 39.23 33.24 -26.60
N LYS A 224 37.94 32.96 -26.82
CA LYS A 224 37.05 33.79 -27.66
C LYS A 224 36.02 34.58 -26.85
N LEU A 225 35.59 34.03 -25.70
CA LEU A 225 34.62 34.62 -24.81
C LEU A 225 35.16 34.74 -23.38
N HIS A 226 34.61 35.71 -22.64
CA HIS A 226 34.96 35.90 -21.23
C HIS A 226 34.51 34.70 -20.40
N LYS A 227 35.26 34.31 -19.37
CA LYS A 227 34.97 33.13 -18.53
C LYS A 227 33.56 33.16 -17.94
N ASN A 228 33.06 34.33 -17.51
CA ASN A 228 31.72 34.47 -16.94
C ASN A 228 30.63 34.14 -17.97
N ILE A 229 30.82 34.54 -19.24
CA ILE A 229 29.87 34.21 -20.32
C ILE A 229 29.82 32.69 -20.55
N ILE A 230 30.99 32.04 -20.52
CA ILE A 230 31.06 30.59 -20.65
C ILE A 230 30.35 29.91 -19.46
N GLU A 231 30.54 30.41 -18.24
CA GLU A 231 29.88 29.88 -17.03
C GLU A 231 28.37 30.07 -17.10
N ASP A 232 27.87 31.22 -17.54
CA ASP A 232 26.45 31.46 -17.77
C ASP A 232 25.86 30.47 -18.80
N MET A 233 26.58 30.25 -19.91
CA MET A 233 26.17 29.25 -20.91
C MET A 233 26.19 27.82 -20.36
N VAL A 234 27.10 27.45 -19.46
CA VAL A 234 27.15 26.18 -18.78
C VAL A 234 25.90 26.01 -17.92
N ASN A 235 25.63 27.03 -17.09
CA ASN A 235 24.47 27.02 -16.17
C ASN A 235 23.14 26.89 -16.93
N ASP A 236 22.98 27.62 -18.05
CA ASP A 236 21.78 27.52 -18.87
C ASP A 236 21.60 26.13 -19.47
N ARG A 237 22.67 25.54 -20.01
CA ARG A 237 22.61 24.17 -20.56
C ARG A 237 22.36 23.11 -19.51
N VAL A 238 22.91 23.25 -18.31
CA VAL A 238 22.66 22.36 -17.19
C VAL A 238 21.18 22.44 -16.75
N LYS A 239 20.62 23.65 -16.68
CA LYS A 239 19.19 23.83 -16.36
C LYS A 239 18.27 23.21 -17.42
N GLU A 240 18.59 23.38 -18.70
CA GLU A 240 17.87 22.76 -19.81
C GLU A 240 17.87 21.22 -19.68
N GLU A 241 19.04 20.61 -19.43
CA GLU A 241 19.19 19.17 -19.25
C GLU A 241 18.49 18.67 -17.98
N LEU A 242 18.58 19.43 -16.88
CA LEU A 242 17.87 19.13 -15.64
C LEU A 242 16.35 19.08 -15.87
N SER A 243 15.81 20.13 -16.48
CA SER A 243 14.36 20.22 -16.74
C SER A 243 13.88 19.10 -17.67
N ALA A 244 14.62 18.80 -18.73
CA ALA A 244 14.30 17.70 -19.66
C ALA A 244 14.38 16.33 -18.97
N GLY A 245 15.37 16.09 -18.10
CA GLY A 245 15.52 14.85 -17.35
C GLY A 245 14.36 14.62 -16.38
N ILE A 246 13.99 15.63 -15.60
CA ILE A 246 12.86 15.54 -14.67
C ILE A 246 11.53 15.38 -15.42
N GLN A 247 11.33 16.09 -16.51
CA GLN A 247 10.17 15.92 -17.38
C GLN A 247 10.07 14.47 -17.89
N THR A 248 11.20 13.88 -18.28
CA THR A 248 11.25 12.47 -18.70
C THR A 248 10.76 11.55 -17.60
N ILE A 249 11.22 11.70 -16.36
CA ILE A 249 10.76 10.91 -15.22
C ILE A 249 9.25 11.08 -15.04
N GLN A 250 8.76 12.31 -14.99
CA GLN A 250 7.36 12.60 -14.73
C GLN A 250 6.43 12.03 -15.81
N TYR A 251 6.75 12.23 -17.09
CA TYR A 251 5.91 11.76 -18.20
C TYR A 251 5.98 10.25 -18.38
N GLN A 252 7.17 9.65 -18.33
CA GLN A 252 7.29 8.21 -18.52
C GLN A 252 6.57 7.42 -17.42
N ILE A 253 6.66 7.83 -16.15
CA ILE A 253 5.93 7.16 -15.08
C ILE A 253 4.41 7.21 -15.30
N ASN A 254 3.87 8.31 -15.81
CA ASN A 254 2.43 8.48 -16.02
C ASN A 254 1.92 7.91 -17.35
N THR A 255 2.78 7.67 -18.33
CA THR A 255 2.40 7.16 -19.65
C THR A 255 2.74 5.69 -19.88
N LEU A 256 3.54 5.08 -18.98
CA LEU A 256 3.84 3.66 -19.02
C LEU A 256 2.77 2.86 -18.28
N MET A 257 2.32 1.78 -18.89
CA MET A 257 1.49 0.78 -18.25
C MET A 257 2.33 -0.46 -17.96
N THR A 258 2.36 -0.88 -16.70
CA THR A 258 3.02 -2.10 -16.27
C THR A 258 2.17 -3.33 -16.57
N THR A 259 2.72 -4.52 -16.38
CA THR A 259 1.97 -5.79 -16.49
C THR A 259 0.81 -5.88 -15.51
N ASN A 260 0.81 -5.07 -14.45
CA ASN A 260 -0.25 -5.01 -13.42
C ASN A 260 -1.42 -4.09 -13.83
N GLY A 261 -1.49 -3.67 -15.08
CA GLY A 261 -2.61 -2.89 -15.63
C GLY A 261 -2.75 -1.46 -15.08
N GLN A 262 -1.67 -0.88 -14.58
CA GLN A 262 -1.61 0.49 -14.03
C GLN A 262 -0.24 1.13 -14.28
N SER A 263 -0.15 2.44 -14.06
CA SER A 263 1.13 3.15 -14.00
C SER A 263 2.03 2.57 -12.90
N PRO A 264 3.37 2.63 -13.01
CA PRO A 264 4.27 2.16 -11.97
C PRO A 264 3.97 2.82 -10.61
N PHE A 265 3.66 2.01 -9.60
CA PHE A 265 3.47 2.49 -8.24
C PHE A 265 4.82 2.81 -7.61
N VAL A 266 5.28 4.05 -7.76
CA VAL A 266 6.61 4.48 -7.34
C VAL A 266 6.58 5.72 -6.47
N THR A 267 7.45 5.74 -5.45
CA THR A 267 7.76 6.89 -4.60
C THR A 267 9.14 7.43 -4.94
N LEU A 268 9.24 8.74 -5.15
CA LEU A 268 10.52 9.46 -5.18
C LEU A 268 10.78 10.05 -3.80
N PHE A 269 11.89 9.67 -3.21
CA PHE A 269 12.32 10.13 -1.90
C PHE A 269 13.24 11.34 -2.05
N LEU A 270 12.75 12.48 -1.57
CA LEU A 270 13.39 13.79 -1.72
C LEU A 270 14.09 14.15 -0.41
N HIS A 271 15.26 13.55 -0.20
CA HIS A 271 16.08 13.77 0.98
C HIS A 271 17.38 14.50 0.61
N LEU A 272 17.69 15.55 1.34
CA LEU A 272 19.00 16.21 1.32
C LEU A 272 19.82 15.70 2.51
N GLU A 273 20.74 14.79 2.29
CA GLU A 273 21.66 14.35 3.33
C GLU A 273 22.71 15.42 3.56
N PRO A 274 22.91 15.91 4.82
CA PRO A 274 23.85 17.00 5.10
C PRO A 274 25.30 16.72 4.66
N GLU A 275 25.72 15.46 4.74
CA GLU A 275 27.09 15.01 4.41
C GLU A 275 27.24 14.55 2.94
N ASP A 276 26.21 14.70 2.11
CA ASP A 276 26.26 14.28 0.71
C ASP A 276 27.12 15.25 -0.13
N GLU A 277 28.14 14.73 -0.80
CA GLU A 277 28.99 15.48 -1.74
C GLU A 277 28.17 16.19 -2.83
N TYR A 278 27.02 15.62 -3.23
CA TYR A 278 26.15 16.12 -4.30
C TYR A 278 24.91 16.87 -3.78
N ILE A 279 24.94 17.34 -2.53
CA ILE A 279 23.79 18.01 -1.89
C ILE A 279 23.26 19.21 -2.71
N ASN A 280 24.12 19.97 -3.35
CA ASN A 280 23.70 21.13 -4.17
C ASN A 280 22.98 20.68 -5.45
N GLU A 281 23.50 19.66 -6.12
CA GLU A 281 22.87 19.05 -7.29
C GLU A 281 21.54 18.41 -6.93
N ASN A 282 21.47 17.72 -5.79
CA ASN A 282 20.25 17.13 -5.28
C ASN A 282 19.22 18.20 -4.91
N ALA A 283 19.64 19.34 -4.36
CA ALA A 283 18.75 20.48 -4.13
C ALA A 283 18.16 21.03 -5.44
N MET A 284 18.97 21.14 -6.51
CA MET A 284 18.48 21.55 -7.83
C MET A 284 17.48 20.54 -8.41
N ILE A 285 17.74 19.25 -8.24
CA ILE A 285 16.83 18.17 -8.69
C ILE A 285 15.51 18.24 -7.95
N ILE A 286 15.51 18.37 -6.61
CA ILE A 286 14.31 18.49 -5.79
C ILE A 286 13.51 19.74 -6.20
N GLU A 287 14.18 20.86 -6.36
CA GLU A 287 13.56 22.13 -6.80
C GLU A 287 12.82 21.95 -8.13
N GLU A 288 13.46 21.32 -9.12
CA GLU A 288 12.87 21.10 -10.44
C GLU A 288 11.71 20.09 -10.37
N ILE A 289 11.81 19.01 -9.60
CA ILE A 289 10.72 18.06 -9.36
C ILE A 289 9.50 18.79 -8.79
N LEU A 290 9.68 19.63 -7.78
CA LEU A 290 8.59 20.39 -7.15
C LEU A 290 7.98 21.41 -8.12
N LYS A 291 8.78 22.13 -8.90
CA LYS A 291 8.30 23.07 -9.93
C LYS A 291 7.42 22.38 -10.97
N GLN A 292 7.90 21.26 -11.51
CA GLN A 292 7.13 20.50 -12.51
C GLN A 292 5.88 19.85 -11.91
N ARG A 293 5.93 19.40 -10.65
CA ARG A 293 4.74 18.92 -9.95
C ARG A 293 3.71 20.04 -9.73
N ILE A 294 4.13 21.24 -9.38
CA ILE A 294 3.23 22.40 -9.27
C ILE A 294 2.52 22.70 -10.60
N GLN A 295 3.23 22.57 -11.72
CA GLN A 295 2.63 22.68 -13.04
C GLN A 295 1.58 21.58 -13.27
N GLY A 296 1.91 20.32 -12.95
CA GLY A 296 1.08 19.14 -13.21
C GLY A 296 1.33 18.52 -14.58
N ILE A 297 0.45 17.60 -14.98
CA ILE A 297 0.47 16.93 -16.30
C ILE A 297 -0.80 17.27 -17.06
N LYS A 298 -0.71 17.46 -18.38
CA LYS A 298 -1.88 17.66 -19.24
C LYS A 298 -2.67 16.37 -19.39
N ASN A 299 -3.97 16.47 -19.13
CA ASN A 299 -4.93 15.41 -19.46
C ASN A 299 -5.23 15.40 -20.97
N GLU A 300 -6.16 14.53 -21.40
CA GLU A 300 -6.56 14.36 -22.81
C GLU A 300 -7.18 15.62 -23.46
N VAL A 301 -7.71 16.52 -22.65
CA VAL A 301 -8.27 17.82 -23.13
C VAL A 301 -7.27 18.97 -23.01
N GLY A 302 -6.00 18.68 -22.68
CA GLY A 302 -4.91 19.65 -22.63
C GLY A 302 -4.84 20.51 -21.38
N VAL A 303 -5.57 20.17 -20.32
CA VAL A 303 -5.57 20.89 -19.04
C VAL A 303 -4.59 20.26 -18.07
N TYR A 304 -3.83 21.07 -17.33
CA TYR A 304 -2.92 20.60 -16.31
C TYR A 304 -3.65 20.11 -15.06
N VAL A 305 -3.58 18.82 -14.79
CA VAL A 305 -4.17 18.14 -13.63
C VAL A 305 -3.11 17.57 -12.70
N THR A 306 -3.51 17.12 -11.51
CA THR A 306 -2.64 16.47 -10.54
C THR A 306 -2.45 15.00 -10.91
N PRO A 307 -1.23 14.51 -11.20
CA PRO A 307 -0.99 13.08 -11.42
C PRO A 307 -0.88 12.33 -10.08
N ALA A 308 -1.38 11.09 -10.05
CA ALA A 308 -1.24 10.23 -8.87
C ALA A 308 0.21 9.82 -8.63
N PHE A 309 0.98 9.58 -9.67
CA PHE A 309 2.37 9.13 -9.60
C PHE A 309 3.35 10.06 -10.34
N PRO A 310 4.65 10.01 -9.98
CA PRO A 310 5.22 9.40 -8.78
C PRO A 310 4.71 10.05 -7.49
N LYS A 311 4.55 9.28 -6.43
CA LYS A 311 4.40 9.83 -5.09
C LYS A 311 5.67 10.57 -4.72
N LEU A 312 5.55 11.76 -4.12
CA LEU A 312 6.68 12.54 -3.63
C LEU A 312 6.69 12.53 -2.11
N VAL A 313 7.81 12.18 -1.51
CA VAL A 313 8.03 12.23 -0.07
C VAL A 313 9.23 13.15 0.21
N TYR A 314 8.96 14.26 0.88
CA TYR A 314 9.95 15.29 1.20
C TYR A 314 10.39 15.16 2.65
N VAL A 315 11.70 15.11 2.88
CA VAL A 315 12.27 14.99 4.22
C VAL A 315 12.57 16.37 4.80
N LEU A 316 11.97 16.61 5.96
CA LEU A 316 12.22 17.79 6.79
C LEU A 316 13.43 17.53 7.67
N ASP A 317 14.47 18.36 7.54
CA ASP A 317 15.67 18.32 8.37
C ASP A 317 16.05 19.73 8.82
N GLU A 318 17.01 19.89 9.70
CA GLU A 318 17.41 21.19 10.29
C GLU A 318 17.74 22.24 9.21
N HIS A 319 18.50 21.86 8.18
CA HIS A 319 19.01 22.76 7.15
C HIS A 319 17.97 23.18 6.10
N ASN A 320 16.78 22.55 6.09
CA ASN A 320 15.70 22.91 5.15
C ASN A 320 14.37 23.29 5.81
N CYS A 321 14.15 22.93 7.08
CA CYS A 321 12.89 23.18 7.79
C CYS A 321 12.97 24.35 8.77
N LEU A 322 14.16 24.62 9.34
CA LEU A 322 14.33 25.71 10.28
C LEU A 322 14.57 27.04 9.56
N LYS A 323 14.01 28.12 10.10
CA LYS A 323 14.15 29.47 9.55
C LYS A 323 15.63 29.87 9.46
N GLY A 324 16.06 30.26 8.25
CA GLY A 324 17.45 30.62 7.97
C GLY A 324 18.32 29.42 7.56
N GLY A 325 17.79 28.22 7.48
CA GLY A 325 18.46 27.08 6.86
C GLY A 325 18.77 27.35 5.40
N LYS A 326 19.92 26.84 4.91
CA LYS A 326 20.39 27.04 3.54
C LYS A 326 19.35 26.66 2.47
N TYR A 327 18.54 25.66 2.77
CA TYR A 327 17.56 25.07 1.86
C TYR A 327 16.11 25.28 2.32
N ASP A 328 15.81 26.27 3.19
CA ASP A 328 14.44 26.54 3.67
C ASP A 328 13.49 26.93 2.52
N TYR A 329 14.03 27.50 1.45
CA TYR A 329 13.26 27.82 0.24
C TYR A 329 12.64 26.57 -0.43
N LEU A 330 13.28 25.41 -0.31
CA LEU A 330 12.74 24.15 -0.83
C LEU A 330 11.51 23.70 -0.03
N THR A 331 11.51 23.86 1.29
CA THR A 331 10.35 23.54 2.12
C THR A 331 9.18 24.49 1.79
N LYS A 332 9.43 25.77 1.59
CA LYS A 332 8.39 26.71 1.12
C LYS A 332 7.83 26.32 -0.24
N LEU A 333 8.69 25.87 -1.15
CA LEU A 333 8.27 25.38 -2.47
C LEU A 333 7.47 24.06 -2.34
N ALA A 334 7.87 23.16 -1.44
CA ALA A 334 7.16 21.92 -1.13
C ALA A 334 5.76 22.20 -0.56
N VAL A 335 5.63 23.16 0.36
CA VAL A 335 4.33 23.60 0.90
C VAL A 335 3.41 24.15 -0.21
N LYS A 336 3.96 25.01 -1.07
CA LYS A 336 3.22 25.53 -2.25
C LYS A 336 2.77 24.39 -3.17
N CYS A 337 3.62 23.37 -3.34
CA CYS A 337 3.31 22.19 -4.14
C CYS A 337 2.18 21.38 -3.50
N SER A 338 2.25 21.08 -2.20
CA SER A 338 1.20 20.34 -1.47
C SER A 338 -0.13 21.08 -1.51
N ALA A 339 -0.14 22.40 -1.32
CA ALA A 339 -1.36 23.22 -1.39
C ALA A 339 -2.07 23.12 -2.74
N LYS A 340 -1.31 22.95 -3.83
CA LYS A 340 -1.86 22.91 -5.19
C LYS A 340 -2.07 21.50 -5.73
N ARG A 341 -1.21 20.55 -5.38
CA ARG A 341 -1.10 19.23 -6.01
C ARG A 341 -1.07 18.05 -5.03
N MET A 342 -1.44 18.27 -3.76
CA MET A 342 -1.53 17.26 -2.71
C MET A 342 -0.20 16.60 -2.30
N TYR A 343 0.81 16.58 -3.15
CA TYR A 343 2.18 16.15 -2.86
C TYR A 343 3.12 17.36 -2.77
N PRO A 344 4.28 17.23 -2.09
CA PRO A 344 4.80 16.04 -1.40
C PRO A 344 4.15 15.79 -0.03
N ASP A 345 4.33 14.56 0.46
CA ASP A 345 4.15 14.21 1.86
C ASP A 345 5.43 14.55 2.63
N TYR A 346 5.35 14.59 3.97
CA TYR A 346 6.44 15.05 4.82
C TYR A 346 6.88 13.98 5.80
N ILE A 347 8.20 13.75 5.85
CA ILE A 347 8.87 12.92 6.86
C ILE A 347 9.78 13.79 7.70
N SER A 348 9.70 13.67 9.03
CA SER A 348 10.63 14.30 9.97
C SER A 348 11.90 13.46 10.10
N ALA A 349 13.05 13.97 9.65
CA ALA A 349 14.33 13.34 9.88
C ALA A 349 14.64 13.20 11.37
N LYS A 350 14.28 14.19 12.19
CA LYS A 350 14.41 14.17 13.65
C LYS A 350 13.71 12.96 14.25
N LYS A 351 12.42 12.75 13.93
CA LYS A 351 11.62 11.62 14.43
C LYS A 351 12.06 10.29 13.83
N MET A 352 12.48 10.25 12.59
CA MET A 352 13.06 9.05 11.97
C MET A 352 14.31 8.58 12.73
N ARG A 353 15.22 9.48 13.04
CA ARG A 353 16.44 9.15 13.80
C ARG A 353 16.12 8.61 15.20
N GLU A 354 15.09 9.17 15.87
CA GLU A 354 14.61 8.68 17.18
C GLU A 354 14.06 7.25 17.11
N ILE A 355 13.33 6.90 16.06
CA ILE A 355 12.61 5.62 15.92
C ILE A 355 13.49 4.53 15.31
N TYR A 356 14.37 4.87 14.36
CA TYR A 356 15.12 3.92 13.53
C TYR A 356 16.64 4.00 13.76
N GLU A 357 17.08 4.03 15.01
CA GLU A 357 18.49 3.92 15.39
C GLU A 357 19.41 4.93 14.67
N GLY A 358 18.96 6.18 14.55
CA GLY A 358 19.70 7.27 13.92
C GLY A 358 19.58 7.34 12.40
N ASN A 359 18.77 6.48 11.78
CA ASN A 359 18.68 6.41 10.31
C ASN A 359 17.47 7.18 9.75
N VAL A 360 17.67 7.72 8.54
CA VAL A 360 16.62 8.31 7.71
C VAL A 360 16.62 7.58 6.36
N PHE A 361 15.49 7.03 5.97
CA PHE A 361 15.35 6.26 4.74
C PHE A 361 13.91 6.29 4.22
N SER A 362 13.72 5.93 2.96
CA SER A 362 12.43 5.97 2.29
C SER A 362 11.47 4.90 2.82
N PRO A 363 10.16 5.19 2.90
CA PRO A 363 9.16 4.12 2.92
C PRO A 363 9.18 3.37 1.58
N MET A 364 8.83 2.09 1.61
CA MET A 364 8.57 1.30 0.40
C MET A 364 7.14 1.61 -0.08
N GLY A 365 7.01 2.13 -1.29
CA GLY A 365 5.71 2.54 -1.81
C GLY A 365 5.05 3.63 -0.97
N CYS A 366 3.90 3.35 -0.34
CA CYS A 366 3.13 4.38 0.38
C CYS A 366 3.63 4.66 1.80
N ARG A 367 3.76 3.65 2.65
CA ARG A 367 4.06 3.81 4.08
C ARG A 367 4.78 2.64 4.74
N SER A 368 5.21 1.61 4.01
CA SER A 368 5.89 0.45 4.57
C SER A 368 7.35 0.78 4.87
N PHE A 369 7.74 0.70 6.16
CA PHE A 369 9.12 0.92 6.58
C PHE A 369 9.81 -0.40 6.91
N LEU A 370 11.09 -0.47 6.56
CA LEU A 370 11.97 -1.55 6.97
C LEU A 370 12.38 -1.37 8.44
N ILE A 371 12.56 -2.47 9.14
CA ILE A 371 13.26 -2.43 10.42
C ILE A 371 14.77 -2.26 10.19
N PRO A 372 15.51 -1.56 11.09
CA PRO A 372 16.96 -1.46 10.99
C PRO A 372 17.61 -2.84 10.89
N TRP A 373 18.56 -2.99 9.97
CA TRP A 373 19.33 -4.20 9.74
C TRP A 373 20.75 -3.81 9.35
N LYS A 374 21.73 -4.56 9.88
CA LYS A 374 23.15 -4.33 9.61
C LYS A 374 23.72 -5.48 8.79
N ASP A 375 24.57 -5.13 7.85
CA ASP A 375 25.35 -6.10 7.06
C ASP A 375 26.49 -6.73 7.86
N GLU A 376 27.28 -7.57 7.21
CA GLU A 376 28.43 -8.27 7.79
C GLU A 376 29.51 -7.32 8.32
N ASN A 377 29.56 -6.07 7.82
CA ASN A 377 30.47 -5.02 8.25
C ASN A 377 29.89 -4.13 9.37
N GLY A 378 28.69 -4.46 9.86
CA GLY A 378 27.98 -3.68 10.88
C GLY A 378 27.35 -2.38 10.35
N GLN A 379 27.28 -2.20 9.03
CA GLN A 379 26.68 -1.01 8.40
C GLN A 379 25.20 -1.20 8.17
N TYR A 380 24.39 -0.15 8.44
CA TYR A 380 22.97 -0.18 8.14
C TYR A 380 22.74 -0.23 6.62
N LYS A 381 21.81 -1.08 6.22
CA LYS A 381 21.40 -1.20 4.83
C LYS A 381 19.87 -1.12 4.73
N PHE A 382 19.38 -0.26 3.85
CA PHE A 382 17.96 -0.10 3.54
C PHE A 382 17.68 -0.36 2.06
N GLU A 383 18.41 0.26 1.15
CA GLU A 383 18.27 -0.01 -0.29
C GLU A 383 18.64 -1.45 -0.66
N GLY A 384 17.89 -2.01 -1.61
CA GLY A 384 18.01 -3.43 -1.96
C GLY A 384 17.33 -4.35 -0.95
N ARG A 385 16.44 -3.84 -0.10
CA ARG A 385 15.65 -4.63 0.84
C ARG A 385 14.16 -4.54 0.50
N PHE A 386 13.35 -5.45 1.04
CA PHE A 386 11.98 -5.64 0.59
C PHE A 386 11.05 -6.16 1.70
N ASN A 387 9.74 -6.09 1.44
CA ASN A 387 8.69 -6.68 2.27
C ASN A 387 8.15 -7.94 1.60
N GLN A 388 8.10 -9.06 2.32
CA GLN A 388 7.62 -10.35 1.82
C GLN A 388 6.11 -10.37 1.62
N GLY A 389 5.35 -9.64 2.45
CA GLY A 389 3.91 -9.54 2.37
C GLY A 389 3.25 -9.06 3.66
N VAL A 390 1.94 -8.88 3.59
CA VAL A 390 1.11 -8.29 4.64
C VAL A 390 -0.06 -9.19 4.97
N VAL A 391 -0.42 -9.26 6.26
CA VAL A 391 -1.70 -9.81 6.76
C VAL A 391 -2.25 -8.80 7.75
N SER A 392 -3.53 -8.43 7.62
CA SER A 392 -4.17 -7.46 8.53
C SER A 392 -5.21 -8.11 9.41
N ILE A 393 -5.19 -7.78 10.70
CA ILE A 393 -6.16 -8.24 11.70
C ILE A 393 -7.35 -7.28 11.77
N ASN A 394 -8.56 -7.83 11.90
CA ASN A 394 -9.80 -7.10 12.16
C ASN A 394 -10.01 -6.94 13.67
N LEU A 395 -9.56 -5.84 14.24
CA LEU A 395 -9.71 -5.56 15.67
C LEU A 395 -11.17 -5.31 16.08
N PRO A 396 -11.99 -4.55 15.32
CA PRO A 396 -13.42 -4.35 15.65
C PRO A 396 -14.19 -5.66 15.83
N GLN A 397 -13.96 -6.68 15.01
CA GLN A 397 -14.65 -7.96 15.15
C GLN A 397 -14.35 -8.62 16.51
N ILE A 398 -13.14 -8.49 17.01
CA ILE A 398 -12.76 -8.98 18.35
C ILE A 398 -13.56 -8.22 19.42
N GLY A 399 -13.64 -6.89 19.30
CA GLY A 399 -14.42 -6.04 20.19
C GLY A 399 -15.92 -6.41 20.21
N ILE A 400 -16.51 -6.68 19.02
CA ILE A 400 -17.91 -7.12 18.91
C ILE A 400 -18.11 -8.43 19.67
N LEU A 401 -17.24 -9.41 19.48
CA LEU A 401 -17.32 -10.72 20.12
C LEU A 401 -17.04 -10.67 21.63
N ALA A 402 -16.24 -9.73 22.07
CA ALA A 402 -15.93 -9.52 23.49
C ALA A 402 -17.13 -8.96 24.26
N GLN A 403 -18.01 -8.18 23.64
CA GLN A 403 -19.22 -7.62 24.27
C GLN A 403 -18.93 -6.78 25.52
N GLY A 404 -17.86 -5.98 25.51
CA GLY A 404 -17.43 -5.15 26.63
C GLY A 404 -16.60 -5.87 27.70
N ASP A 405 -16.39 -7.17 27.58
CA ASP A 405 -15.52 -7.95 28.46
C ASP A 405 -14.05 -7.84 27.99
N GLU A 406 -13.24 -7.08 28.75
CA GLU A 406 -11.84 -6.83 28.41
C GLU A 406 -10.97 -8.12 28.52
N GLU A 407 -11.25 -9.04 29.46
CA GLU A 407 -10.48 -10.29 29.58
C GLU A 407 -10.74 -11.18 28.36
N LYS A 408 -12.00 -11.31 27.98
CA LYS A 408 -12.39 -12.03 26.78
C LYS A 408 -11.80 -11.40 25.51
N PHE A 409 -11.73 -10.07 25.46
CA PHE A 409 -11.07 -9.35 24.34
C PHE A 409 -9.61 -9.79 24.16
N TRP A 410 -8.81 -9.77 25.25
CA TRP A 410 -7.40 -10.14 25.18
C TRP A 410 -7.20 -11.60 24.80
N LYS A 411 -8.03 -12.51 25.31
CA LYS A 411 -7.98 -13.93 24.93
C LYS A 411 -8.29 -14.14 23.45
N LEU A 412 -9.33 -13.51 22.93
CA LEU A 412 -9.68 -13.58 21.51
C LEU A 412 -8.59 -12.95 20.64
N LEU A 413 -7.96 -11.87 21.10
CA LEU A 413 -6.85 -11.23 20.39
C LEU A 413 -5.66 -12.20 20.24
N ASP A 414 -5.30 -12.94 21.31
CA ASP A 414 -4.23 -13.94 21.24
C ASP A 414 -4.54 -15.03 20.19
N GLU A 415 -5.76 -15.57 20.22
CA GLU A 415 -6.18 -16.58 19.23
C GLU A 415 -6.09 -16.06 17.79
N ARG A 416 -6.45 -14.78 17.55
CA ARG A 416 -6.38 -14.14 16.23
C ARG A 416 -4.94 -13.82 15.80
N LEU A 417 -4.09 -13.44 16.74
CA LEU A 417 -2.67 -13.17 16.49
C LEU A 417 -1.95 -14.45 16.02
N GLU A 418 -2.26 -15.61 16.60
CA GLU A 418 -1.69 -16.88 16.13
C GLU A 418 -2.10 -17.21 14.68
N LEU A 419 -3.36 -16.95 14.31
CA LEU A 419 -3.80 -17.08 12.92
C LEU A 419 -3.06 -16.11 11.98
N CYS A 420 -2.85 -14.87 12.42
CA CYS A 420 -2.10 -13.89 11.64
C CYS A 420 -0.62 -14.30 11.48
N LYS A 421 0.02 -14.81 12.53
CA LYS A 421 1.38 -15.35 12.48
C LYS A 421 1.49 -16.46 11.43
N GLU A 422 0.59 -17.44 11.50
CA GLU A 422 0.57 -18.55 10.55
C GLU A 422 0.35 -18.08 9.10
N ALA A 423 -0.57 -17.15 8.90
CA ALA A 423 -0.82 -16.56 7.58
C ALA A 423 0.41 -15.82 7.03
N LEU A 424 1.15 -15.09 7.88
CA LEU A 424 2.42 -14.45 7.51
C LEU A 424 3.51 -15.49 7.22
N MET A 425 3.55 -16.59 7.96
CA MET A 425 4.47 -17.70 7.68
C MET A 425 4.18 -18.36 6.33
N CYS A 426 2.91 -18.44 5.88
CA CYS A 426 2.60 -18.87 4.53
C CYS A 426 3.27 -18.01 3.46
N ARG A 427 3.32 -16.67 3.67
CA ARG A 427 4.06 -15.74 2.79
C ARG A 427 5.55 -16.07 2.74
N HIS A 428 6.15 -16.32 3.90
CA HIS A 428 7.56 -16.67 4.00
C HIS A 428 7.86 -17.99 3.30
N TYR A 429 7.09 -19.02 3.58
CA TYR A 429 7.31 -20.36 3.02
C TYR A 429 7.13 -20.40 1.50
N SER A 430 6.23 -19.57 0.94
CA SER A 430 6.03 -19.50 -0.50
C SER A 430 7.25 -18.96 -1.27
N LEU A 431 8.12 -18.20 -0.60
CA LEU A 431 9.33 -17.63 -1.19
C LEU A 431 10.57 -18.51 -1.01
N LEU A 432 10.58 -19.45 -0.03
CA LEU A 432 11.73 -20.32 0.22
C LEU A 432 12.01 -21.22 -0.98
N GLY A 433 13.29 -21.42 -1.27
CA GLY A 433 13.74 -22.24 -2.38
C GLY A 433 13.56 -21.63 -3.77
N THR A 434 13.09 -20.37 -3.84
CA THR A 434 12.90 -19.66 -5.11
C THR A 434 14.22 -19.38 -5.80
N SER A 435 14.27 -19.62 -7.13
CA SER A 435 15.43 -19.30 -7.95
C SER A 435 15.48 -17.81 -8.28
N SER A 436 16.69 -17.23 -8.35
CA SER A 436 16.93 -15.87 -8.83
C SER A 436 16.37 -15.63 -10.25
N ASP A 437 16.10 -16.67 -11.01
CA ASP A 437 15.58 -16.62 -12.38
C ASP A 437 14.13 -16.17 -12.45
N ILE A 438 13.37 -16.22 -11.33
CA ILE A 438 11.97 -15.78 -11.31
C ILE A 438 11.81 -14.29 -11.62
N SER A 439 12.77 -13.48 -11.16
CA SER A 439 12.83 -12.05 -11.41
C SER A 439 14.27 -11.57 -11.49
N PRO A 440 14.92 -11.68 -12.68
CA PRO A 440 16.32 -11.27 -12.85
C PRO A 440 16.58 -9.81 -12.46
N ILE A 441 15.62 -8.90 -12.70
CA ILE A 441 15.80 -7.49 -12.35
C ILE A 441 16.01 -7.28 -10.85
N HIS A 442 15.30 -8.04 -10.00
CA HIS A 442 15.46 -7.98 -8.55
C HIS A 442 16.72 -8.71 -8.08
N TRP A 443 16.92 -9.93 -8.54
CA TRP A 443 17.86 -10.86 -7.90
C TRP A 443 19.23 -10.94 -8.55
N GLN A 444 19.31 -10.67 -9.87
CA GLN A 444 20.57 -10.81 -10.63
C GLN A 444 21.13 -9.47 -11.10
N ASN A 445 20.27 -8.46 -11.31
CA ASN A 445 20.63 -7.24 -12.03
C ASN A 445 20.65 -5.97 -11.16
N GLY A 446 20.61 -6.12 -9.83
CA GLY A 446 20.99 -5.07 -8.89
C GLY A 446 19.86 -4.38 -8.13
N ALA A 447 18.57 -4.55 -8.50
CA ALA A 447 17.52 -3.87 -7.74
C ALA A 447 17.49 -4.28 -6.26
N ILE A 448 17.74 -5.55 -5.95
CA ILE A 448 17.92 -6.08 -4.60
C ILE A 448 19.31 -6.73 -4.45
N ALA A 449 19.71 -7.55 -5.39
CA ALA A 449 20.91 -8.35 -5.33
C ALA A 449 21.57 -8.55 -6.70
N ARG A 450 22.79 -9.13 -6.67
CA ARG A 450 23.53 -9.56 -7.85
C ARG A 450 23.90 -11.04 -7.72
N LEU A 451 22.86 -11.90 -7.60
CA LEU A 451 22.98 -13.34 -7.57
C LEU A 451 23.35 -13.89 -8.95
N LYS A 452 23.98 -15.03 -8.97
CA LYS A 452 24.16 -15.81 -10.22
C LYS A 452 22.83 -16.41 -10.64
N LYS A 453 22.71 -16.72 -11.92
CA LYS A 453 21.58 -17.45 -12.48
C LYS A 453 21.38 -18.78 -11.75
N GLY A 454 20.14 -19.10 -11.37
CA GLY A 454 19.79 -20.31 -10.64
C GLY A 454 20.08 -20.30 -9.14
N GLU A 455 20.77 -19.28 -8.60
CA GLU A 455 21.01 -19.14 -7.16
C GLU A 455 19.70 -18.94 -6.40
N LYS A 456 19.60 -19.49 -5.17
CA LYS A 456 18.43 -19.35 -4.31
C LYS A 456 18.44 -18.02 -3.55
N ILE A 457 17.24 -17.45 -3.36
CA ILE A 457 17.07 -16.15 -2.68
C ILE A 457 17.01 -16.26 -1.15
N ASP A 458 17.05 -17.46 -0.59
CA ASP A 458 16.76 -17.78 0.82
C ASP A 458 17.53 -16.91 1.83
N LYS A 459 18.77 -16.52 1.53
CA LYS A 459 19.58 -15.68 2.41
C LYS A 459 18.97 -14.27 2.64
N TYR A 460 18.14 -13.80 1.71
CA TYR A 460 17.45 -12.49 1.82
C TYR A 460 16.09 -12.59 2.53
N LEU A 461 15.66 -13.79 2.88
CA LEU A 461 14.40 -14.03 3.60
C LEU A 461 14.59 -14.19 5.11
N LYS A 462 15.83 -14.24 5.60
CA LYS A 462 16.20 -14.55 6.99
C LYS A 462 16.84 -13.35 7.70
N ASP A 463 17.02 -13.51 9.00
CA ASP A 463 17.78 -12.62 9.89
C ASP A 463 17.34 -11.14 9.84
N GLY A 464 16.07 -10.91 9.50
CA GLY A 464 15.49 -9.56 9.43
C GLY A 464 15.89 -8.76 8.18
N TYR A 465 16.55 -9.36 7.17
CA TYR A 465 16.88 -8.69 5.92
C TYR A 465 15.62 -8.15 5.21
N SER A 466 14.58 -8.95 5.15
CA SER A 466 13.26 -8.58 4.65
C SER A 466 12.23 -8.60 5.77
N THR A 467 11.07 -7.95 5.55
CA THR A 467 10.02 -7.79 6.55
C THR A 467 8.77 -8.60 6.23
N LEU A 468 8.06 -9.01 7.27
CA LEU A 468 6.71 -9.56 7.27
C LEU A 468 5.85 -8.62 8.09
N SER A 469 4.75 -8.10 7.54
CA SER A 469 4.00 -7.03 8.18
C SER A 469 2.66 -7.52 8.73
N LEU A 470 2.47 -7.38 10.05
CA LEU A 470 1.18 -7.48 10.70
C LEU A 470 0.47 -6.14 10.61
N GLY A 471 -0.55 -6.05 9.78
CA GLY A 471 -1.42 -4.90 9.68
C GLY A 471 -2.58 -4.94 10.67
N TYR A 472 -3.21 -3.81 10.91
CA TYR A 472 -4.37 -3.70 11.80
C TYR A 472 -5.33 -2.61 11.34
N ILE A 473 -6.62 -2.79 11.63
CA ILE A 473 -7.72 -1.86 11.27
C ILE A 473 -8.59 -1.63 12.50
N GLY A 474 -9.09 -0.41 12.68
CA GLY A 474 -10.22 -0.10 13.54
C GLY A 474 -9.90 0.03 15.03
N VAL A 475 -8.81 0.68 15.39
CA VAL A 475 -8.50 0.98 16.82
C VAL A 475 -9.60 1.82 17.46
N TYR A 476 -10.18 2.78 16.71
CA TYR A 476 -11.31 3.59 17.17
C TYR A 476 -12.52 2.71 17.54
N GLU A 477 -13.02 1.91 16.60
CA GLU A 477 -14.19 1.06 16.81
C GLU A 477 -13.96 0.02 17.90
N THR A 478 -12.76 -0.51 18.00
CA THR A 478 -12.37 -1.45 19.05
C THR A 478 -12.44 -0.80 20.42
N THR A 479 -11.93 0.43 20.55
CA THR A 479 -11.98 1.19 21.81
C THR A 479 -13.42 1.51 22.19
N MET A 480 -14.24 1.93 21.22
CA MET A 480 -15.69 2.14 21.43
C MET A 480 -16.40 0.89 21.94
N LEU A 481 -16.08 -0.27 21.38
CA LEU A 481 -16.71 -1.56 21.75
C LEU A 481 -16.28 -2.07 23.13
N VAL A 482 -15.03 -1.86 23.53
CA VAL A 482 -14.47 -2.39 24.77
C VAL A 482 -14.62 -1.41 25.95
N LYS A 483 -14.47 -0.09 25.67
CA LYS A 483 -14.49 0.97 26.70
C LYS A 483 -15.72 1.87 26.66
N GLY A 484 -16.50 1.84 25.59
CA GLY A 484 -17.67 2.73 25.41
C GLY A 484 -17.32 4.19 25.09
N VAL A 485 -16.06 4.51 24.85
CA VAL A 485 -15.57 5.87 24.57
C VAL A 485 -14.63 5.91 23.37
N SER A 486 -14.50 7.08 22.73
CA SER A 486 -13.50 7.27 21.67
C SER A 486 -12.08 7.10 22.18
N HIS A 487 -11.19 6.58 21.34
CA HIS A 487 -9.77 6.46 21.66
C HIS A 487 -9.06 7.83 21.80
N THR A 488 -9.69 8.93 21.41
CA THR A 488 -9.21 10.30 21.63
C THR A 488 -9.48 10.82 23.05
N THR A 489 -10.29 10.12 23.85
CA THR A 489 -10.48 10.42 25.27
C THR A 489 -9.33 9.86 26.11
N GLU A 490 -9.08 10.40 27.29
CA GLU A 490 -7.98 9.93 28.15
C GLU A 490 -8.05 8.43 28.49
N GLU A 491 -9.24 7.90 28.78
CA GLU A 491 -9.45 6.47 29.03
C GLU A 491 -9.25 5.64 27.77
N GLY A 492 -9.82 6.12 26.64
CA GLY A 492 -9.70 5.45 25.34
C GLY A 492 -8.27 5.43 24.83
N GLU A 493 -7.51 6.51 24.99
CA GLU A 493 -6.11 6.60 24.58
C GLU A 493 -5.24 5.59 25.37
N LYS A 494 -5.43 5.50 26.70
CA LYS A 494 -4.74 4.51 27.53
C LYS A 494 -4.97 3.08 27.04
N PHE A 495 -6.22 2.73 26.68
CA PHE A 495 -6.54 1.43 26.12
C PHE A 495 -5.93 1.24 24.74
N ALA A 496 -6.07 2.22 23.84
CA ALA A 496 -5.54 2.16 22.48
C ALA A 496 -4.02 2.00 22.47
N VAL A 497 -3.28 2.77 23.29
CA VAL A 497 -1.83 2.64 23.42
C VAL A 497 -1.44 1.27 24.02
N LYS A 498 -2.19 0.76 25.00
CA LYS A 498 -1.99 -0.60 25.56
C LYS A 498 -2.17 -1.66 24.46
N LEU A 499 -3.21 -1.55 23.65
CA LEU A 499 -3.47 -2.44 22.53
C LEU A 499 -2.33 -2.40 21.51
N MET A 500 -1.88 -1.22 21.12
CA MET A 500 -0.77 -1.07 20.18
C MET A 500 0.54 -1.65 20.70
N LYS A 501 0.85 -1.43 21.99
CA LYS A 501 2.01 -2.05 22.64
C LYS A 501 1.91 -3.57 22.66
N TYR A 502 0.71 -4.10 22.83
CA TYR A 502 0.46 -5.55 22.81
C TYR A 502 0.71 -6.15 21.42
N LEU A 503 0.15 -5.53 20.36
CA LEU A 503 0.40 -5.94 18.97
C LEU A 503 1.88 -5.86 18.61
N ARG A 504 2.56 -4.79 19.02
CA ARG A 504 4.00 -4.64 18.80
C ARG A 504 4.80 -5.73 19.52
N LYS A 505 4.46 -6.04 20.77
CA LYS A 505 5.10 -7.12 21.55
C LYS A 505 4.94 -8.47 20.87
N ALA A 506 3.78 -8.76 20.25
CA ALA A 506 3.59 -9.99 19.49
C ALA A 506 4.58 -10.09 18.32
N CYS A 507 4.71 -9.02 17.50
CA CYS A 507 5.71 -8.97 16.43
C CYS A 507 7.15 -9.15 16.94
N ASP A 508 7.51 -8.50 18.04
CA ASP A 508 8.85 -8.61 18.64
C ASP A 508 9.11 -10.02 19.20
N THR A 509 8.09 -10.71 19.72
CA THR A 509 8.16 -12.10 20.15
C THR A 509 8.39 -13.04 18.97
N TRP A 510 7.58 -12.92 17.91
CA TRP A 510 7.73 -13.71 16.69
C TRP A 510 9.10 -13.54 16.03
N LYS A 511 9.62 -12.30 16.03
CA LYS A 511 10.97 -11.99 15.55
C LYS A 511 12.04 -12.75 16.33
N LYS A 512 11.93 -12.85 17.66
CA LYS A 512 12.86 -13.59 18.52
C LYS A 512 12.78 -15.09 18.29
N GLU A 513 11.57 -15.64 18.12
CA GLU A 513 11.32 -17.06 17.94
C GLU A 513 11.77 -17.57 16.56
N THR A 514 11.60 -16.77 15.52
CA THR A 514 11.78 -17.20 14.14
C THR A 514 13.02 -16.62 13.47
N HIS A 515 13.65 -15.61 14.04
CA HIS A 515 14.70 -14.79 13.42
C HIS A 515 14.28 -14.11 12.11
N LEU A 516 12.95 -13.90 11.90
CA LEU A 516 12.41 -13.19 10.75
C LEU A 516 12.04 -11.75 11.10
N GLY A 517 11.95 -10.89 10.10
CA GLY A 517 11.69 -9.45 10.27
C GLY A 517 10.22 -9.10 10.44
N PHE A 518 9.54 -9.57 11.49
CA PHE A 518 8.17 -9.17 11.78
C PHE A 518 8.07 -7.71 12.22
N ALA A 519 7.08 -6.99 11.70
CA ALA A 519 6.84 -5.58 12.03
C ALA A 519 5.35 -5.26 12.11
N LEU A 520 4.96 -4.41 13.06
CA LEU A 520 3.59 -3.90 13.14
C LEU A 520 3.39 -2.78 12.14
N TYR A 521 2.30 -2.81 11.37
CA TYR A 521 2.08 -1.98 10.21
C TYR A 521 0.71 -1.28 10.24
N GLY A 522 0.71 0.03 10.18
CA GLY A 522 -0.50 0.83 9.97
C GLY A 522 -1.03 0.61 8.55
N THR A 523 -1.84 -0.42 8.36
CA THR A 523 -2.25 -0.96 7.07
C THR A 523 -2.77 0.13 6.13
N PRO A 524 -2.30 0.23 4.87
CA PRO A 524 -3.00 0.97 3.84
C PRO A 524 -4.30 0.21 3.50
N ALA A 525 -5.42 0.90 3.63
CA ALA A 525 -6.73 0.27 3.53
C ALA A 525 -7.59 0.96 2.48
N GLU A 526 -7.33 0.68 1.19
CA GLU A 526 -8.15 1.23 0.11
C GLU A 526 -9.58 0.69 0.19
N SER A 527 -9.76 -0.61 0.12
CA SER A 527 -11.06 -1.29 0.24
C SER A 527 -11.23 -2.10 1.51
N LEU A 528 -10.16 -2.36 2.27
CA LEU A 528 -10.18 -3.23 3.44
C LEU A 528 -11.08 -2.73 4.57
N CYS A 529 -11.08 -1.43 4.85
CA CYS A 529 -11.96 -0.83 5.87
C CYS A 529 -13.45 -1.05 5.53
N TYR A 530 -13.81 -0.98 4.26
CA TYR A 530 -15.15 -1.32 3.77
C TYR A 530 -15.44 -2.82 3.86
N ARG A 531 -14.51 -3.65 3.40
CA ARG A 531 -14.67 -5.11 3.40
C ARG A 531 -14.93 -5.64 4.81
N PHE A 532 -14.14 -5.26 5.79
CA PHE A 532 -14.33 -5.70 7.17
C PHE A 532 -15.65 -5.22 7.76
N ALA A 533 -15.98 -3.94 7.60
CA ALA A 533 -17.25 -3.39 8.10
C ALA A 533 -18.47 -4.05 7.46
N ARG A 534 -18.40 -4.38 6.17
CA ARG A 534 -19.47 -5.10 5.45
C ARG A 534 -19.67 -6.51 6.01
N ILE A 535 -18.61 -7.29 6.09
CA ILE A 535 -18.67 -8.68 6.61
C ILE A 535 -19.20 -8.69 8.04
N ASP A 536 -18.71 -7.81 8.89
CA ASP A 536 -19.15 -7.75 10.30
C ASP A 536 -20.59 -7.28 10.43
N LYS A 537 -21.04 -6.36 9.56
CA LYS A 537 -22.44 -5.95 9.50
C LYS A 537 -23.37 -7.08 9.05
N GLU A 538 -22.95 -7.88 8.08
CA GLU A 538 -23.69 -9.05 7.60
C GLU A 538 -23.78 -10.13 8.68
N ARG A 539 -22.73 -10.34 9.48
CA ARG A 539 -22.66 -11.37 10.52
C ARG A 539 -23.29 -10.97 11.84
N PHE A 540 -23.11 -9.72 12.26
CA PHE A 540 -23.46 -9.27 13.63
C PHE A 540 -24.54 -8.17 13.63
N GLY A 541 -24.97 -7.70 12.45
CA GLY A 541 -25.96 -6.65 12.35
C GLY A 541 -25.38 -5.24 12.41
N SER A 542 -26.28 -4.25 12.46
CA SER A 542 -25.92 -2.83 12.52
C SER A 542 -25.64 -2.42 13.96
N ILE A 543 -24.39 -2.07 14.24
CA ILE A 543 -23.92 -1.60 15.55
C ILE A 543 -23.59 -0.12 15.41
N LYS A 544 -24.16 0.73 16.28
CA LYS A 544 -24.00 2.18 16.25
C LYS A 544 -22.54 2.58 16.37
N ASP A 545 -22.11 3.53 15.54
CA ASP A 545 -20.73 4.07 15.44
C ASP A 545 -19.65 3.03 15.11
N VAL A 546 -20.03 1.82 14.76
CA VAL A 546 -19.17 0.69 14.38
C VAL A 546 -19.50 0.22 12.97
N THR A 547 -20.49 -0.66 12.79
CA THR A 547 -20.82 -1.23 11.49
C THR A 547 -21.85 -0.43 10.70
N ASP A 548 -22.60 0.46 11.35
CA ASP A 548 -23.62 1.31 10.71
C ASP A 548 -23.04 2.33 9.73
N LYS A 549 -21.80 2.80 9.96
CA LYS A 549 -21.08 3.71 9.07
C LYS A 549 -20.84 3.12 7.68
N GLY A 550 -20.70 1.79 7.60
CA GLY A 550 -20.35 1.07 6.38
C GLY A 550 -18.86 1.11 6.02
N PHE A 551 -18.00 1.56 6.93
CA PHE A 551 -16.54 1.51 6.87
C PHE A 551 -15.95 1.53 8.27
N TYR A 552 -14.75 0.96 8.45
CA TYR A 552 -13.97 1.09 9.67
C TYR A 552 -12.91 2.19 9.53
N THR A 553 -12.51 2.75 10.66
CA THR A 553 -11.42 3.71 10.72
C THR A 553 -10.10 3.00 10.37
N ASN A 554 -9.30 3.64 9.52
CA ASN A 554 -8.01 3.09 9.12
C ASN A 554 -7.05 3.05 10.32
N SER A 555 -6.45 1.89 10.59
CA SER A 555 -5.43 1.66 11.63
C SER A 555 -5.74 2.39 12.96
N TYR A 556 -4.90 3.32 13.39
CA TYR A 556 -5.00 4.09 14.64
C TYR A 556 -5.63 5.48 14.48
N HIS A 557 -5.97 5.88 13.25
CA HIS A 557 -6.40 7.26 12.98
C HIS A 557 -7.60 7.68 13.81
N VAL A 558 -7.70 8.99 14.05
CA VAL A 558 -8.93 9.61 14.55
C VAL A 558 -10.06 9.36 13.55
N ASP A 559 -11.26 9.05 14.03
CA ASP A 559 -12.43 8.85 13.16
C ASP A 559 -12.65 10.09 12.28
N VAL A 560 -12.86 9.89 10.99
CA VAL A 560 -12.95 10.97 10.00
C VAL A 560 -14.07 11.98 10.25
N ARG A 561 -15.04 11.64 11.11
CA ARG A 561 -16.18 12.46 11.52
C ARG A 561 -15.89 13.28 12.78
N GLU A 562 -14.80 13.00 13.48
CA GLU A 562 -14.47 13.66 14.75
C GLU A 562 -13.89 15.06 14.49
N LYS A 563 -14.49 16.06 15.11
CA LYS A 563 -14.03 17.45 15.03
C LYS A 563 -12.83 17.65 15.93
N ILE A 564 -11.66 17.70 15.36
CA ILE A 564 -10.38 17.91 16.02
C ILE A 564 -9.52 18.82 15.14
N ASP A 565 -8.75 19.73 15.74
CA ASP A 565 -7.81 20.56 14.98
C ASP A 565 -6.56 19.77 14.55
N ALA A 566 -5.83 20.29 13.56
CA ALA A 566 -4.69 19.63 12.96
C ALA A 566 -3.56 19.31 13.98
N PHE A 567 -3.29 20.24 14.88
CA PHE A 567 -2.21 20.10 15.85
C PHE A 567 -2.55 19.05 16.93
N SER A 568 -3.76 19.10 17.45
CA SER A 568 -4.28 18.11 18.41
C SER A 568 -4.33 16.72 17.81
N LYS A 569 -4.81 16.59 16.55
CA LYS A 569 -4.83 15.32 15.83
C LYS A 569 -3.43 14.75 15.62
N LEU A 570 -2.50 15.55 15.11
CA LEU A 570 -1.11 15.10 14.91
C LEU A 570 -0.42 14.75 16.22
N LYS A 571 -0.68 15.52 17.29
CA LYS A 571 -0.13 15.24 18.60
C LYS A 571 -0.64 13.90 19.14
N PHE A 572 -1.93 13.65 19.07
CA PHE A 572 -2.54 12.36 19.45
C PHE A 572 -1.95 11.21 18.61
N GLU A 573 -1.96 11.32 17.29
CA GLU A 573 -1.50 10.27 16.40
C GLU A 573 0.02 10.02 16.49
N SER A 574 0.80 10.98 16.97
CA SER A 574 2.26 10.84 17.17
C SER A 574 2.66 9.75 18.17
N GLU A 575 1.79 9.38 19.10
CA GLU A 575 2.03 8.30 20.07
C GLU A 575 1.98 6.91 19.41
N PHE A 576 1.25 6.77 18.30
CA PHE A 576 1.00 5.48 17.63
C PHE A 576 2.02 5.15 16.55
N GLN A 577 2.59 6.15 15.88
CA GLN A 577 3.54 5.91 14.79
C GLN A 577 4.81 5.15 15.23
N PRO A 578 5.46 5.49 16.36
CA PRO A 578 6.63 4.74 16.83
C PRO A 578 6.32 3.30 17.21
N LEU A 579 5.07 2.99 17.57
CA LEU A 579 4.63 1.63 17.87
C LEU A 579 4.44 0.80 16.60
N SER A 580 4.14 1.44 15.47
CA SER A 580 3.99 0.81 14.17
C SER A 580 5.32 0.74 13.42
N SER A 581 6.21 -0.15 13.86
CA SER A 581 7.60 -0.27 13.35
C SER A 581 7.70 -0.60 11.85
N GLY A 582 6.68 -1.23 11.29
CA GLY A 582 6.57 -1.52 9.87
C GLY A 582 6.04 -0.36 9.04
N GLY A 583 5.77 0.77 9.69
CA GLY A 583 5.35 2.00 9.04
C GLY A 583 3.91 2.41 9.31
N ALA A 584 3.71 3.71 9.29
CA ALA A 584 2.43 4.38 9.45
C ALA A 584 2.50 5.78 8.81
N ILE A 585 1.35 6.40 8.59
CA ILE A 585 1.24 7.76 8.08
C ILE A 585 0.00 8.41 8.68
N SER A 586 0.10 9.68 9.01
CA SER A 586 -1.04 10.49 9.45
C SER A 586 -1.45 11.47 8.38
N TYR A 587 -2.71 11.87 8.34
CA TYR A 587 -3.20 12.84 7.35
C TYR A 587 -4.04 13.93 8.00
N ILE A 588 -4.05 15.07 7.36
CA ILE A 588 -4.82 16.26 7.77
C ILE A 588 -5.71 16.66 6.60
N GLU A 589 -7.02 16.70 6.84
CA GLU A 589 -7.97 17.28 5.90
C GLU A 589 -7.89 18.81 6.00
N VAL A 590 -7.57 19.45 4.88
CA VAL A 590 -7.42 20.91 4.82
C VAL A 590 -8.31 21.48 3.72
N PRO A 591 -8.83 22.72 3.91
CA PRO A 591 -9.54 23.43 2.85
C PRO A 591 -8.58 23.82 1.71
N ASN A 592 -9.07 24.62 0.77
CA ASN A 592 -8.19 25.20 -0.26
C ASN A 592 -7.20 26.19 0.37
N MET A 593 -5.94 25.78 0.49
CA MET A 593 -4.87 26.54 1.14
C MET A 593 -3.97 27.29 0.16
N LYS A 594 -4.35 27.40 -1.12
CA LYS A 594 -3.52 28.08 -2.15
C LYS A 594 -3.15 29.52 -1.79
N ASN A 595 -3.99 30.20 -1.02
CA ASN A 595 -3.82 31.59 -0.61
C ASN A 595 -3.40 31.78 0.86
N ASN A 596 -3.16 30.69 1.60
CA ASN A 596 -2.74 30.72 3.00
C ASN A 596 -1.63 29.67 3.25
N LEU A 597 -0.48 29.88 2.60
CA LEU A 597 0.66 28.96 2.71
C LEU A 597 1.31 29.01 4.09
N GLU A 598 1.25 30.16 4.78
CA GLU A 598 1.83 30.33 6.11
C GLU A 598 1.21 29.36 7.14
N ALA A 599 -0.10 29.16 7.09
CA ALA A 599 -0.74 28.17 7.97
C ALA A 599 -0.25 26.74 7.71
N LEU A 600 -0.03 26.36 6.45
CA LEU A 600 0.57 25.07 6.14
C LEU A 600 2.04 24.98 6.57
N GLU A 601 2.81 26.05 6.47
CA GLU A 601 4.20 26.09 6.95
C GLU A 601 4.28 25.85 8.47
N GLU A 602 3.33 26.39 9.26
CA GLU A 602 3.26 26.13 10.70
C GLU A 602 2.95 24.66 11.01
N VAL A 603 2.05 24.05 10.24
CA VAL A 603 1.76 22.63 10.39
C VAL A 603 2.99 21.78 9.98
N VAL A 604 3.72 22.14 8.94
CA VAL A 604 4.96 21.45 8.52
C VAL A 604 6.04 21.53 9.59
N LYS A 605 6.21 22.68 10.26
CA LYS A 605 7.10 22.80 11.42
C LYS A 605 6.66 21.89 12.56
N PHE A 606 5.36 21.83 12.84
CA PHE A 606 4.82 20.93 13.85
C PHE A 606 5.08 19.45 13.51
N ILE A 607 4.95 19.07 12.23
CA ILE A 607 5.29 17.71 11.76
C ILE A 607 6.75 17.42 12.06
N TYR A 608 7.68 18.33 11.72
CA TYR A 608 9.11 18.15 11.98
C TYR A 608 9.40 17.85 13.45
N ASP A 609 8.73 18.53 14.37
CA ASP A 609 9.00 18.41 15.81
C ASP A 609 8.29 17.24 16.49
N ASN A 610 7.12 16.83 15.99
CA ASN A 610 6.22 15.97 16.76
C ASN A 610 5.90 14.63 16.13
N ILE A 611 5.86 14.50 14.79
CA ILE A 611 5.37 13.27 14.15
C ILE A 611 6.29 12.83 13.01
N GLN A 612 6.45 11.50 12.87
CA GLN A 612 7.40 10.94 11.90
C GLN A 612 6.99 11.20 10.45
N TYR A 613 5.71 10.97 10.12
CA TYR A 613 5.24 10.97 8.74
C TYR A 613 3.80 11.49 8.65
N ALA A 614 3.60 12.55 7.90
CA ALA A 614 2.27 13.13 7.70
C ALA A 614 2.05 13.66 6.27
N GLU A 615 0.78 13.75 5.88
CA GLU A 615 0.34 14.20 4.57
C GLU A 615 -0.83 15.19 4.67
N PHE A 616 -0.98 16.05 3.65
CA PHE A 616 -2.13 16.95 3.51
C PHE A 616 -3.13 16.41 2.50
N ASN A 617 -4.41 16.41 2.89
CA ASN A 617 -5.53 16.12 2.01
C ASN A 617 -6.12 17.45 1.52
N THR A 618 -5.48 18.07 0.55
CA THR A 618 -6.02 19.21 -0.20
C THR A 618 -6.96 18.73 -1.31
N LYS A 619 -7.56 19.63 -2.05
CA LYS A 619 -8.45 19.29 -3.17
C LYS A 619 -7.89 19.85 -4.47
N SER A 620 -7.88 19.04 -5.52
CA SER A 620 -7.33 19.41 -6.82
C SER A 620 -8.10 18.70 -7.94
N ASP A 621 -9.41 19.01 -8.04
CA ASP A 621 -10.28 18.40 -9.03
C ASP A 621 -10.54 19.36 -10.19
N TYR A 622 -10.97 18.81 -11.33
CA TYR A 622 -11.31 19.58 -12.52
C TYR A 622 -12.53 18.97 -13.25
N CYS A 623 -13.48 19.82 -13.61
CA CYS A 623 -14.63 19.44 -14.44
C CYS A 623 -14.37 19.80 -15.89
N GLN A 624 -14.35 18.81 -16.77
CA GLN A 624 -14.12 19.01 -18.21
C GLN A 624 -15.34 19.66 -18.93
N VAL A 625 -16.54 19.63 -18.31
CA VAL A 625 -17.75 20.18 -18.90
C VAL A 625 -17.82 21.70 -18.77
N CYS A 626 -17.51 22.24 -17.58
CA CYS A 626 -17.65 23.67 -17.31
C CYS A 626 -16.34 24.40 -16.98
N GLY A 627 -15.21 23.68 -16.90
CA GLY A 627 -13.91 24.24 -16.56
C GLY A 627 -13.72 24.54 -15.07
N TYR A 628 -14.59 24.05 -14.19
CA TYR A 628 -14.45 24.26 -12.75
C TYR A 628 -13.16 23.61 -12.22
N ASP A 629 -12.29 24.42 -11.60
CA ASP A 629 -11.06 24.00 -10.90
C ASP A 629 -11.27 24.17 -9.40
N GLY A 630 -11.61 23.09 -8.70
CA GLY A 630 -11.96 23.14 -7.27
C GLY A 630 -12.26 21.77 -6.71
N GLU A 631 -13.16 21.69 -5.74
CA GLU A 631 -13.56 20.44 -5.10
C GLU A 631 -14.87 19.91 -5.71
N MET A 632 -14.86 18.67 -6.23
CA MET A 632 -16.07 17.93 -6.55
C MET A 632 -16.73 17.44 -5.27
N ILE A 633 -18.05 17.52 -5.22
CA ILE A 633 -18.84 17.10 -4.05
C ILE A 633 -19.37 15.67 -4.22
N ILE A 634 -19.70 15.04 -3.11
CA ILE A 634 -20.46 13.78 -3.08
C ILE A 634 -21.86 14.13 -2.57
N ASN A 635 -22.86 13.98 -3.46
CA ASN A 635 -24.25 14.34 -3.16
C ASN A 635 -24.93 13.37 -2.17
N ASP A 636 -26.20 13.58 -1.85
CA ASP A 636 -26.94 12.77 -0.88
C ASP A 636 -27.19 11.32 -1.35
N LYS A 637 -27.06 11.06 -2.66
CA LYS A 637 -27.14 9.73 -3.24
C LYS A 637 -25.78 9.00 -3.29
N ASN A 638 -24.73 9.62 -2.70
CA ASN A 638 -23.33 9.17 -2.76
C ASN A 638 -22.76 9.13 -4.19
N GLU A 639 -23.22 10.06 -5.05
CA GLU A 639 -22.68 10.23 -6.40
C GLU A 639 -21.74 11.44 -6.44
N TRP A 640 -20.66 11.36 -7.20
CA TRP A 640 -19.78 12.48 -7.45
C TRP A 640 -20.45 13.48 -8.39
N GLU A 641 -20.36 14.77 -8.06
CA GLU A 641 -21.05 15.84 -8.76
C GLU A 641 -20.22 17.12 -8.78
N CYS A 642 -20.21 17.80 -9.94
CA CYS A 642 -19.61 19.12 -10.06
C CYS A 642 -20.53 20.16 -9.40
N PRO A 643 -20.06 20.93 -8.40
CA PRO A 643 -20.91 21.90 -7.71
C PRO A 643 -21.35 23.08 -8.58
N GLN A 644 -20.65 23.33 -9.72
CA GLN A 644 -20.95 24.45 -10.62
C GLN A 644 -21.96 24.08 -11.69
N CYS A 645 -21.87 22.89 -12.32
CA CYS A 645 -22.73 22.55 -13.46
C CYS A 645 -23.56 21.28 -13.28
N GLY A 646 -23.43 20.59 -12.12
CA GLY A 646 -24.17 19.37 -11.83
C GLY A 646 -23.72 18.15 -12.64
N ASN A 647 -22.56 18.23 -13.34
CA ASN A 647 -22.02 17.10 -14.08
C ASN A 647 -21.74 15.90 -13.14
N LYS A 648 -22.17 14.69 -13.53
CA LYS A 648 -21.98 13.42 -12.82
C LYS A 648 -21.27 12.37 -13.67
N ASP A 649 -20.92 12.73 -14.91
CA ASP A 649 -20.17 11.82 -15.79
C ASP A 649 -18.72 11.73 -15.33
N HIS A 650 -18.36 10.57 -14.78
CA HIS A 650 -17.04 10.28 -14.28
C HIS A 650 -15.93 10.42 -15.35
N ASN A 651 -16.25 10.16 -16.61
CA ASN A 651 -15.31 10.31 -17.72
C ASN A 651 -15.01 11.78 -18.07
N LYS A 652 -15.79 12.72 -17.53
CA LYS A 652 -15.64 14.17 -17.73
C LYS A 652 -15.27 14.91 -16.45
N MET A 653 -14.72 14.19 -15.47
CA MET A 653 -14.19 14.74 -14.23
C MET A 653 -12.80 14.17 -13.96
N ASN A 654 -11.89 15.03 -13.57
CA ASN A 654 -10.62 14.61 -12.95
C ASN A 654 -10.75 14.80 -11.44
N VAL A 655 -10.97 13.73 -10.70
CA VAL A 655 -11.10 13.74 -9.25
C VAL A 655 -9.93 12.99 -8.63
N VAL A 656 -9.23 13.66 -7.72
CA VAL A 656 -8.07 13.08 -7.04
C VAL A 656 -8.28 13.12 -5.54
N ARG A 657 -8.20 11.98 -4.88
CA ARG A 657 -8.31 11.86 -3.41
C ARG A 657 -7.23 10.96 -2.84
N ARG A 658 -6.86 11.27 -1.62
CA ARG A 658 -6.06 10.35 -0.82
C ARG A 658 -6.87 9.14 -0.42
N THR A 659 -6.33 7.95 -0.71
CA THR A 659 -6.96 6.69 -0.33
C THR A 659 -6.25 6.05 0.85
N CYS A 660 -4.97 5.83 0.78
CA CYS A 660 -4.20 5.09 1.77
C CYS A 660 -2.73 5.51 1.83
N GLY A 661 -2.44 6.81 1.72
CA GLY A 661 -1.06 7.31 1.62
C GLY A 661 -0.56 7.41 0.18
N TYR A 662 -1.44 7.24 -0.80
CA TYR A 662 -1.24 7.59 -2.22
C TYR A 662 -2.53 8.19 -2.79
N LEU A 663 -2.44 8.75 -3.98
CA LEU A 663 -3.59 9.37 -4.65
C LEU A 663 -4.28 8.34 -5.55
N GLY A 664 -5.61 8.31 -5.51
CA GLY A 664 -6.46 7.63 -6.48
C GLY A 664 -7.03 8.63 -7.47
N GLU A 665 -7.09 8.26 -8.75
CA GLU A 665 -7.58 9.11 -9.85
C GLU A 665 -8.90 8.62 -10.44
N ASN A 666 -9.21 7.33 -10.26
CA ASN A 666 -10.50 6.76 -10.62
C ASN A 666 -11.39 6.70 -9.37
N PHE A 667 -12.65 6.34 -9.54
CA PHE A 667 -13.63 6.38 -8.46
C PHE A 667 -13.47 5.19 -7.50
N TRP A 668 -14.11 5.26 -6.36
CA TRP A 668 -13.93 4.38 -5.21
C TRP A 668 -15.21 3.60 -4.91
N ASN A 669 -15.07 2.46 -4.21
CA ASN A 669 -16.21 1.69 -3.72
C ASN A 669 -17.12 2.51 -2.79
N VAL A 670 -18.34 2.00 -2.57
CA VAL A 670 -19.39 2.69 -1.79
C VAL A 670 -18.92 3.06 -0.37
N GLY A 671 -18.18 2.17 0.30
CA GLY A 671 -17.69 2.42 1.66
C GLY A 671 -16.63 3.52 1.70
N LYS A 672 -15.69 3.51 0.75
CA LYS A 672 -14.66 4.54 0.65
C LYS A 672 -15.25 5.90 0.24
N THR A 673 -16.24 5.90 -0.66
CA THR A 673 -16.98 7.11 -1.03
C THR A 673 -17.70 7.72 0.17
N LYS A 674 -18.34 6.89 1.02
CA LYS A 674 -18.96 7.35 2.27
C LYS A 674 -17.94 7.91 3.26
N GLU A 675 -16.80 7.23 3.40
CA GLU A 675 -15.70 7.69 4.26
C GLU A 675 -15.20 9.06 3.81
N ILE A 676 -14.93 9.25 2.51
CA ILE A 676 -14.49 10.54 1.94
C ILE A 676 -15.55 11.64 2.18
N LYS A 677 -16.84 11.32 1.98
CA LYS A 677 -17.93 12.25 2.25
C LYS A 677 -18.02 12.68 3.72
N SER A 678 -17.65 11.79 4.63
CA SER A 678 -17.76 12.02 6.07
C SER A 678 -16.57 12.77 6.69
N ARG A 679 -15.51 13.02 5.90
CA ARG A 679 -14.30 13.70 6.39
C ARG A 679 -14.59 15.13 6.82
N VAL A 680 -14.16 15.48 8.03
CA VAL A 680 -14.21 16.86 8.54
C VAL A 680 -12.87 17.56 8.34
N LEU A 681 -12.89 18.88 8.18
CA LEU A 681 -11.70 19.70 8.06
C LEU A 681 -11.01 19.86 9.43
N HIS A 682 -9.68 19.90 9.42
CA HIS A 682 -8.84 20.05 10.61
C HIS A 682 -8.19 21.45 10.70
N LEU A 683 -8.23 22.26 9.65
CA LEU A 683 -7.80 23.67 9.61
C LEU A 683 -8.95 24.59 9.23
#